data_99fc8eb98fb842c0535327eea9d8da83
#
_entry.id   99fc8eb98fb842c0535327eea9d8da83
#
_cell.length_a   1.000
_cell.length_b   1.000
_cell.length_c   1.000
_cell.angle_alpha   90.00
_cell.angle_beta   90.00
_cell.angle_gamma   90.00
#
_symmetry.space_group_name_H-M   'P 1'
#
loop_
_entity.id
_entity.type
_entity.pdbx_description
1 polymer ?
#
loop_
_entity_poly.entity_id
_entity_poly.type
_entity_poly.pdbx_seq_one_letter_code
_entity_poly.pdbx_strand_id
1 'polypeptide(L)'
;MKEKRKQTESYEASHTVRFEKNGITLIALVVTIVILLILAGVSLNLALGSNGIVMKASEAKAETNHSLVYETIQMKSDEYSMDLENEEKGDLLAYLQLNQIINDNNEVNVEVLIGKKLSTGNGSGNRDVYVVEENTDDNTYELVYKKHENIADRNLGVIGYEKIGNDDTSDSDIFDFDPITGSIALKNAQSYYTDHCTGDGQVTRLKKIVVPAEIDGVTVKKVGGVEKIHDSGTTWEKRYSIGFQSPYVEEVVLPTTITSIENNAFCNCTNLKKVNIPNTITSIDYNAFCNCTNLKKVNIPNSVTSIGSSAFSGCTGLTSITIPDSITIINRETFFGCADLTSVIIPNTVTKISYAAFSNCSGLTNITIPNSVTIIENYAFSNCYRLTSIAIVESVTSIGNYAFYRCSGLTSIRVDENNTVYDSRDNCNAVIKKDTNKLVFGCKNTTIPNSVTSIANSAFDGCTGLTSVTIPDSVTEIGESAFRECIGLTSVTIPNSVTKIGRMAFYECVGLTNITIPNSVTDIDNEAFCKCTELANIVVDENNTVYDSRDNCNAVIEKNTNKLVFGCKNTTIPNNVTSIGDTAFFECTGLTSITIPSSVTSIGNSAFSGCTGLTSITIPSSVTRIGRSTFYECTGLTSIMIPSSVTSIDSWAFGGWTSNQTINCEVSPKPSGWKINWNGSCNAQINWNAK
;
A
#
# COMPACT_ATOMS: atom_id res chain seq x y z
N MET A 1 -41.53 -29.80 -20.13
CA MET A 1 -40.50 -30.73 -19.62
C MET A 1 -39.88 -31.67 -20.68
N LYS A 2 -40.34 -31.67 -21.93
CA LYS A 2 -39.74 -32.48 -23.02
C LYS A 2 -38.74 -31.72 -23.90
N GLU A 3 -38.71 -30.39 -23.85
CA GLU A 3 -37.75 -29.60 -24.62
C GLU A 3 -36.40 -29.37 -23.90
N LYS A 4 -36.35 -29.48 -22.56
CA LYS A 4 -35.08 -29.37 -21.81
C LYS A 4 -34.20 -30.65 -21.85
N ARG A 5 -34.77 -31.78 -22.30
CA ARG A 5 -34.01 -33.03 -22.44
C ARG A 5 -33.27 -33.18 -23.79
N LYS A 6 -33.67 -32.41 -24.80
CA LYS A 6 -33.00 -32.42 -26.12
C LYS A 6 -31.79 -31.50 -26.19
N GLN A 7 -31.65 -30.55 -25.25
CA GLN A 7 -30.45 -29.67 -25.20
C GLN A 7 -29.27 -30.27 -24.42
N THR A 8 -29.53 -31.30 -23.58
CA THR A 8 -28.43 -31.97 -22.82
C THR A 8 -27.79 -33.11 -23.58
N GLU A 9 -28.47 -33.69 -24.58
CA GLU A 9 -27.87 -34.77 -25.41
C GLU A 9 -27.07 -34.25 -26.62
N SER A 10 -27.12 -32.95 -26.97
CA SER A 10 -26.30 -32.36 -28.02
C SER A 10 -24.96 -31.79 -27.54
N TYR A 11 -24.66 -31.86 -26.25
CA TYR A 11 -23.44 -31.31 -25.65
C TYR A 11 -22.28 -32.31 -25.53
N GLU A 12 -22.53 -33.61 -25.81
CA GLU A 12 -21.47 -34.64 -25.78
C GLU A 12 -20.81 -34.90 -27.16
N ALA A 13 -21.25 -34.18 -28.20
CA ALA A 13 -20.70 -34.40 -29.54
C ALA A 13 -19.65 -33.34 -29.90
N SER A 14 -18.40 -33.78 -29.87
CA SER A 14 -17.22 -33.26 -30.60
C SER A 14 -16.68 -31.88 -30.17
N HIS A 15 -15.85 -31.84 -29.12
CA HIS A 15 -14.83 -30.82 -29.00
C HIS A 15 -13.48 -31.36 -29.53
N THR A 16 -13.39 -31.45 -30.84
CA THR A 16 -12.17 -31.91 -31.54
C THR A 16 -11.59 -30.69 -32.27
N VAL A 17 -10.40 -30.27 -31.92
CA VAL A 17 -9.63 -29.28 -32.67
C VAL A 17 -8.74 -30.06 -33.67
N ARG A 18 -8.98 -29.87 -34.96
CA ARG A 18 -8.22 -30.53 -36.02
C ARG A 18 -7.04 -29.68 -36.46
N PHE A 19 -5.89 -30.34 -36.58
CA PHE A 19 -4.66 -29.73 -37.06
C PHE A 19 -4.16 -30.48 -38.30
N GLU A 20 -3.93 -29.78 -39.39
CA GLU A 20 -3.35 -30.36 -40.59
C GLU A 20 -1.85 -30.54 -40.44
N LYS A 21 -1.33 -31.67 -40.91
CA LYS A 21 0.09 -32.08 -40.78
C LYS A 21 1.06 -31.09 -41.42
N ASN A 22 0.62 -30.21 -42.34
CA ASN A 22 1.44 -29.31 -43.15
C ASN A 22 1.05 -27.84 -43.11
N GLY A 23 0.24 -27.39 -42.16
CA GLY A 23 -0.32 -26.02 -42.23
C GLY A 23 -0.40 -25.24 -40.92
N ILE A 24 0.11 -25.76 -39.85
CA ILE A 24 0.03 -25.05 -38.55
C ILE A 24 1.21 -24.08 -38.45
N THR A 25 0.93 -22.79 -38.41
CA THR A 25 1.96 -21.83 -38.01
C THR A 25 2.40 -22.17 -36.59
N LEU A 26 3.71 -22.27 -36.39
CA LEU A 26 4.38 -22.51 -35.10
C LEU A 26 3.70 -21.73 -33.94
N ILE A 27 3.26 -20.53 -34.22
CA ILE A 27 2.57 -19.63 -33.28
C ILE A 27 1.27 -20.26 -32.77
N ALA A 28 0.39 -20.82 -33.60
CA ALA A 28 -0.92 -21.33 -33.17
C ALA A 28 -0.79 -22.56 -32.26
N LEU A 29 0.18 -23.44 -32.52
CA LEU A 29 0.35 -24.65 -31.73
C LEU A 29 1.18 -24.38 -30.45
N VAL A 30 2.23 -23.56 -30.52
CA VAL A 30 2.96 -23.07 -29.32
C VAL A 30 2.03 -22.31 -28.41
N VAL A 31 1.16 -21.47 -28.96
CA VAL A 31 0.13 -20.76 -28.23
C VAL A 31 -0.84 -21.75 -27.58
N THR A 32 -1.30 -22.77 -28.27
CA THR A 32 -2.21 -23.80 -27.69
C THR A 32 -1.51 -24.59 -26.57
N ILE A 33 -0.24 -24.92 -26.72
CA ILE A 33 0.55 -25.64 -25.70
C ILE A 33 0.85 -24.72 -24.50
N VAL A 34 1.25 -23.49 -24.74
CA VAL A 34 1.47 -22.49 -23.66
C VAL A 34 0.17 -22.24 -22.90
N ILE A 35 -0.95 -22.15 -23.58
CA ILE A 35 -2.27 -22.01 -23.00
C ILE A 35 -2.66 -23.24 -22.19
N LEU A 36 -2.43 -24.44 -22.71
CA LEU A 36 -2.69 -25.69 -21.99
C LEU A 36 -1.78 -25.82 -20.76
N LEU A 37 -0.54 -25.35 -20.82
CA LEU A 37 0.39 -25.30 -19.68
C LEU A 37 -0.01 -24.23 -18.65
N ILE A 38 -0.46 -23.07 -19.10
CA ILE A 38 -1.02 -22.00 -18.22
C ILE A 38 -2.29 -22.49 -17.53
N LEU A 39 -3.19 -23.15 -18.26
CA LEU A 39 -4.42 -23.74 -17.72
C LEU A 39 -4.14 -24.97 -16.86
N ALA A 40 -3.03 -25.66 -17.06
CA ALA A 40 -2.55 -26.78 -16.24
C ALA A 40 -1.90 -26.36 -14.91
N GLY A 41 -1.86 -25.06 -14.58
CA GLY A 41 -1.38 -24.59 -13.28
C GLY A 41 0.14 -24.60 -13.11
N VAL A 42 0.91 -24.63 -14.21
CA VAL A 42 2.34 -24.27 -14.14
C VAL A 42 2.38 -22.77 -13.86
N SER A 43 2.81 -22.42 -12.65
CA SER A 43 2.77 -21.06 -12.10
C SER A 43 3.57 -20.09 -12.97
N LEU A 44 2.90 -19.42 -13.89
CA LEU A 44 3.28 -18.10 -14.31
C LEU A 44 2.64 -17.14 -13.31
N ASN A 45 3.45 -16.59 -12.44
CA ASN A 45 3.07 -15.53 -11.50
C ASN A 45 2.84 -14.25 -12.30
N LEU A 46 1.74 -14.21 -13.04
CA LEU A 46 1.21 -12.99 -13.63
C LEU A 46 0.23 -12.40 -12.62
N ALA A 47 0.61 -11.27 -12.08
CA ALA A 47 -0.28 -10.37 -11.34
C ALA A 47 -1.42 -9.92 -12.28
N LEU A 48 -2.44 -10.75 -12.41
CA LEU A 48 -3.67 -10.42 -13.11
C LEU A 48 -4.63 -9.86 -12.06
N GLY A 49 -4.92 -8.56 -12.16
CA GLY A 49 -5.92 -7.90 -11.35
C GLY A 49 -7.31 -8.55 -11.48
N SER A 50 -8.30 -8.08 -10.71
CA SER A 50 -9.67 -8.60 -10.57
C SER A 50 -10.47 -8.87 -11.88
N ASN A 51 -9.87 -8.60 -13.03
CA ASN A 51 -10.41 -8.85 -14.38
C ASN A 51 -9.57 -9.86 -15.18
N GLY A 52 -8.76 -10.67 -14.53
CA GLY A 52 -7.87 -11.62 -15.20
C GLY A 52 -8.61 -12.73 -15.98
N ILE A 53 -7.92 -13.26 -16.98
CA ILE A 53 -8.44 -14.30 -17.90
C ILE A 53 -9.03 -15.50 -17.17
N VAL A 54 -8.45 -15.89 -16.03
CA VAL A 54 -8.90 -17.04 -15.24
C VAL A 54 -10.30 -16.83 -14.66
N MET A 55 -10.61 -15.60 -14.22
CA MET A 55 -11.97 -15.24 -13.77
C MET A 55 -12.97 -15.25 -14.91
N LYS A 56 -12.62 -14.64 -16.07
CA LYS A 56 -13.48 -14.63 -17.26
C LYS A 56 -13.67 -15.99 -17.89
N ALA A 57 -12.65 -16.84 -17.86
CA ALA A 57 -12.77 -18.23 -18.32
C ALA A 57 -13.65 -19.08 -17.38
N SER A 58 -13.64 -18.81 -16.08
CA SER A 58 -14.52 -19.45 -15.11
C SER A 58 -15.97 -19.00 -15.23
N GLU A 59 -16.21 -17.72 -15.53
CA GLU A 59 -17.51 -17.15 -15.80
C GLU A 59 -18.06 -17.59 -17.18
N ALA A 60 -17.20 -17.66 -18.20
CA ALA A 60 -17.57 -18.17 -19.53
C ALA A 60 -17.89 -19.68 -19.53
N LYS A 61 -17.39 -20.44 -18.55
CA LYS A 61 -17.73 -21.85 -18.33
C LYS A 61 -19.19 -22.05 -17.88
N ALA A 62 -19.82 -21.00 -17.34
CA ALA A 62 -21.23 -21.01 -16.94
C ALA A 62 -22.17 -20.72 -18.11
N GLU A 63 -21.71 -20.10 -19.20
CA GLU A 63 -22.62 -19.53 -20.22
C GLU A 63 -22.24 -19.73 -21.67
N THR A 64 -21.51 -20.61 -22.20
CA THR A 64 -21.33 -20.78 -23.65
C THR A 64 -19.96 -20.54 -24.27
N ASN A 65 -19.63 -21.47 -25.17
CA ASN A 65 -18.75 -21.43 -26.32
C ASN A 65 -17.23 -21.45 -26.05
N HIS A 66 -16.66 -22.64 -26.21
CA HIS A 66 -15.21 -22.87 -26.37
C HIS A 66 -14.53 -21.95 -27.41
N SER A 67 -15.24 -21.43 -28.39
CA SER A 67 -14.67 -20.48 -29.37
C SER A 67 -14.34 -19.12 -28.74
N LEU A 68 -15.16 -18.62 -27.81
CA LEU A 68 -14.91 -17.35 -27.14
C LEU A 68 -13.75 -17.42 -26.15
N VAL A 69 -13.60 -18.57 -25.48
CA VAL A 69 -12.44 -18.87 -24.62
C VAL A 69 -11.19 -18.96 -25.50
N TYR A 70 -11.26 -19.62 -26.62
CA TYR A 70 -10.14 -19.75 -27.57
C TYR A 70 -9.70 -18.39 -28.12
N GLU A 71 -10.63 -17.55 -28.59
CA GLU A 71 -10.32 -16.19 -29.08
C GLU A 71 -9.75 -15.29 -28.00
N THR A 72 -10.29 -15.36 -26.77
CA THR A 72 -9.79 -14.56 -25.62
C THR A 72 -8.37 -15.01 -25.23
N ILE A 73 -8.12 -16.29 -25.30
CA ILE A 73 -6.81 -16.88 -25.03
C ILE A 73 -5.81 -16.51 -26.14
N GLN A 74 -6.23 -16.53 -27.41
CA GLN A 74 -5.41 -16.11 -28.53
C GLN A 74 -5.00 -14.62 -28.43
N MET A 75 -5.95 -13.72 -28.14
CA MET A 75 -5.67 -12.29 -27.93
C MET A 75 -4.66 -12.05 -26.79
N LYS A 76 -4.76 -12.80 -25.71
CA LYS A 76 -3.85 -12.62 -24.55
C LYS A 76 -2.49 -13.28 -24.76
N SER A 77 -2.41 -14.29 -25.62
CA SER A 77 -1.13 -14.84 -26.06
C SER A 77 -0.37 -13.87 -26.98
N ASP A 78 -1.09 -13.13 -27.80
CA ASP A 78 -0.51 -12.09 -28.64
C ASP A 78 -0.02 -10.90 -27.78
N GLU A 79 -0.76 -10.50 -26.74
CA GLU A 79 -0.30 -9.54 -25.70
C GLU A 79 0.96 -10.07 -24.97
N TYR A 80 0.95 -11.32 -24.54
CA TYR A 80 2.07 -11.94 -23.84
C TYR A 80 3.32 -12.06 -24.71
N SER A 81 3.18 -12.34 -26.01
CA SER A 81 4.33 -12.37 -26.93
C SER A 81 4.90 -10.97 -27.21
N MET A 82 4.15 -9.89 -27.00
CA MET A 82 4.66 -8.52 -27.06
C MET A 82 5.36 -8.08 -25.76
N ASP A 83 4.89 -8.54 -24.59
CA ASP A 83 5.51 -8.23 -23.30
C ASP A 83 6.80 -9.03 -23.01
N LEU A 84 6.99 -10.18 -23.67
CA LEU A 84 8.17 -11.04 -23.56
C LEU A 84 9.39 -10.54 -24.37
N GLU A 85 9.43 -9.31 -24.83
CA GLU A 85 10.61 -8.79 -25.56
C GLU A 85 11.85 -8.58 -24.66
N ASN A 86 11.72 -8.70 -23.33
CA ASN A 86 12.84 -8.52 -22.41
C ASN A 86 12.96 -9.69 -21.39
N GLU A 87 13.95 -10.54 -21.57
CA GLU A 87 14.60 -11.48 -20.64
C GLU A 87 13.91 -12.84 -20.33
N GLU A 88 12.58 -12.99 -20.29
CA GLU A 88 11.93 -14.27 -19.94
C GLU A 88 11.69 -15.22 -21.15
N LYS A 89 11.80 -14.76 -22.36
CA LYS A 89 11.67 -15.59 -23.58
C LYS A 89 12.67 -16.76 -23.64
N GLY A 90 13.83 -16.57 -23.07
CA GLY A 90 14.89 -17.56 -23.06
C GLY A 90 14.54 -18.84 -22.31
N ASP A 91 13.90 -18.72 -21.16
CA ASP A 91 13.63 -19.85 -20.26
C ASP A 91 12.50 -20.74 -20.76
N LEU A 92 11.43 -20.16 -21.33
CA LEU A 92 10.31 -20.93 -21.87
C LEU A 92 10.71 -21.65 -23.15
N LEU A 93 11.45 -21.01 -24.04
CA LEU A 93 11.95 -21.60 -25.27
C LEU A 93 12.92 -22.75 -24.96
N ALA A 94 13.85 -22.54 -24.02
CA ALA A 94 14.77 -23.58 -23.54
C ALA A 94 14.04 -24.75 -22.90
N TYR A 95 12.98 -24.49 -22.11
CA TYR A 95 12.15 -25.53 -21.52
C TYR A 95 11.42 -26.39 -22.58
N LEU A 96 10.85 -25.76 -23.60
CA LEU A 96 10.15 -26.44 -24.69
C LEU A 96 11.12 -27.29 -25.54
N GLN A 97 12.34 -26.81 -25.80
CA GLN A 97 13.40 -27.53 -26.48
C GLN A 97 13.95 -28.67 -25.64
N LEU A 98 14.22 -28.44 -24.34
CA LEU A 98 14.74 -29.45 -23.42
C LEU A 98 13.80 -30.64 -23.26
N ASN A 99 12.49 -30.43 -23.36
CA ASN A 99 11.47 -31.48 -23.31
C ASN A 99 11.11 -32.03 -24.69
N GLN A 100 11.85 -31.66 -25.74
CA GLN A 100 11.61 -32.06 -27.11
C GLN A 100 10.21 -31.73 -27.67
N ILE A 101 9.53 -30.76 -27.07
CA ILE A 101 8.20 -30.30 -27.51
C ILE A 101 8.33 -29.48 -28.79
N ILE A 102 9.44 -28.76 -28.91
CA ILE A 102 9.85 -28.08 -30.16
C ILE A 102 11.24 -28.53 -30.57
N ASN A 103 11.52 -28.53 -31.86
CA ASN A 103 12.84 -28.84 -32.37
C ASN A 103 13.77 -27.62 -32.35
N ASP A 104 15.04 -27.81 -32.75
CA ASP A 104 16.06 -26.75 -32.79
C ASP A 104 15.69 -25.58 -33.75
N ASN A 105 14.75 -25.79 -34.67
CA ASN A 105 14.23 -24.78 -35.58
C ASN A 105 12.98 -24.07 -35.04
N ASN A 106 12.61 -24.33 -33.77
CA ASN A 106 11.38 -23.84 -33.12
C ASN A 106 10.07 -24.36 -33.73
N GLU A 107 10.10 -25.49 -34.43
CA GLU A 107 8.91 -26.17 -34.92
C GLU A 107 8.42 -27.20 -33.91
N VAL A 108 7.10 -27.33 -33.74
CA VAL A 108 6.51 -28.23 -32.77
C VAL A 108 6.68 -29.71 -33.20
N ASN A 109 7.20 -30.51 -32.30
CA ASN A 109 7.31 -31.94 -32.52
C ASN A 109 6.01 -32.64 -32.11
N VAL A 110 5.08 -32.76 -33.04
CA VAL A 110 3.74 -33.33 -32.80
C VAL A 110 3.83 -34.80 -32.36
N GLU A 111 4.82 -35.54 -32.89
CA GLU A 111 5.00 -36.95 -32.54
C GLU A 111 5.29 -37.15 -31.03
N VAL A 112 5.94 -36.22 -30.38
CA VAL A 112 6.20 -36.25 -28.95
C VAL A 112 4.92 -36.02 -28.13
N LEU A 113 3.91 -35.42 -28.72
CA LEU A 113 2.63 -35.09 -28.04
C LEU A 113 1.57 -36.17 -28.24
N ILE A 114 1.72 -37.06 -29.25
CA ILE A 114 0.76 -38.14 -29.50
C ILE A 114 0.62 -39.02 -28.27
N GLY A 115 -0.61 -39.25 -27.84
CA GLY A 115 -0.93 -40.08 -26.67
C GLY A 115 -0.62 -39.44 -25.30
N LYS A 116 0.04 -38.28 -25.25
CA LYS A 116 0.24 -37.57 -23.98
C LYS A 116 -1.03 -36.91 -23.49
N LYS A 117 -1.28 -37.05 -22.20
CA LYS A 117 -2.39 -36.37 -21.55
C LYS A 117 -2.03 -34.92 -21.29
N LEU A 118 -2.78 -34.00 -21.88
CA LEU A 118 -2.73 -32.57 -21.63
C LEU A 118 -3.92 -32.22 -20.74
N SER A 119 -3.73 -31.38 -19.75
CA SER A 119 -4.80 -31.04 -18.82
C SER A 119 -4.90 -29.55 -18.57
N THR A 120 -6.12 -29.04 -18.56
CA THR A 120 -6.43 -27.67 -18.20
C THR A 120 -6.92 -27.64 -16.76
N GLY A 121 -6.29 -26.86 -15.91
CA GLY A 121 -6.73 -26.72 -14.51
C GLY A 121 -6.38 -25.33 -13.96
N ASN A 122 -7.34 -24.70 -13.30
CA ASN A 122 -7.19 -23.39 -12.70
C ASN A 122 -6.90 -23.41 -11.20
N GLY A 123 -6.39 -24.51 -10.67
CA GLY A 123 -6.14 -24.66 -9.23
C GLY A 123 -7.40 -24.82 -8.37
N SER A 124 -8.60 -24.91 -8.95
CA SER A 124 -9.87 -24.99 -8.21
C SER A 124 -10.39 -26.43 -7.96
N GLY A 125 -9.53 -27.41 -8.13
CA GLY A 125 -9.84 -28.81 -7.83
C GLY A 125 -10.38 -29.63 -9.01
N ASN A 126 -10.66 -29.02 -10.15
CA ASN A 126 -11.16 -29.69 -11.35
C ASN A 126 -10.30 -29.38 -12.57
N ARG A 127 -10.09 -30.37 -13.43
CA ARG A 127 -9.41 -30.21 -14.71
C ARG A 127 -10.05 -31.00 -15.82
N ASP A 128 -9.96 -30.49 -17.04
CA ASP A 128 -10.32 -31.21 -18.23
C ASP A 128 -9.05 -31.88 -18.81
N VAL A 129 -9.16 -33.16 -19.13
CA VAL A 129 -8.06 -33.94 -19.68
C VAL A 129 -8.29 -34.15 -21.16
N TYR A 130 -7.30 -33.82 -21.97
CA TYR A 130 -7.26 -33.95 -23.41
C TYR A 130 -6.10 -34.91 -23.80
N VAL A 131 -6.23 -35.59 -24.91
CA VAL A 131 -5.17 -36.39 -25.50
C VAL A 131 -5.03 -36.01 -26.98
N VAL A 132 -3.79 -35.87 -27.45
CA VAL A 132 -3.53 -35.67 -28.87
C VAL A 132 -3.60 -37.03 -29.55
N GLU A 133 -4.55 -37.22 -30.44
CA GLU A 133 -4.73 -38.46 -31.22
C GLU A 133 -4.48 -38.18 -32.70
N GLU A 134 -3.83 -39.15 -33.39
CA GLU A 134 -3.64 -39.12 -34.83
C GLU A 134 -4.90 -39.68 -35.54
N ASN A 135 -5.46 -38.91 -36.46
CA ASN A 135 -6.48 -39.40 -37.37
C ASN A 135 -5.81 -39.98 -38.61
N THR A 136 -5.79 -41.28 -38.71
CA THR A 136 -5.11 -41.99 -39.80
C THR A 136 -5.81 -41.87 -41.14
N ASP A 137 -7.05 -41.46 -41.17
CA ASP A 137 -7.85 -41.39 -42.41
C ASP A 137 -7.56 -40.14 -43.24
N ASP A 138 -7.19 -39.04 -42.60
CA ASP A 138 -6.91 -37.77 -43.26
C ASP A 138 -5.54 -37.14 -42.93
N ASN A 139 -4.74 -37.87 -42.16
CA ASN A 139 -3.37 -37.46 -41.78
C ASN A 139 -3.33 -36.16 -40.91
N THR A 140 -4.37 -35.96 -40.10
CA THR A 140 -4.49 -34.85 -39.18
C THR A 140 -4.30 -35.29 -37.72
N TYR A 141 -4.08 -34.33 -36.82
CA TYR A 141 -4.02 -34.59 -35.38
C TYR A 141 -5.18 -33.89 -34.70
N GLU A 142 -5.81 -34.57 -33.76
CA GLU A 142 -6.95 -34.08 -33.04
C GLU A 142 -6.65 -34.02 -31.53
N LEU A 143 -7.08 -32.91 -30.89
CA LEU A 143 -7.08 -32.79 -29.44
C LEU A 143 -8.41 -33.30 -28.90
N VAL A 144 -8.41 -34.55 -28.40
CA VAL A 144 -9.64 -35.23 -28.00
C VAL A 144 -9.86 -35.07 -26.49
N TYR A 145 -10.99 -34.50 -26.10
CA TYR A 145 -11.43 -34.46 -24.71
C TYR A 145 -11.69 -35.89 -24.20
N LYS A 146 -11.08 -36.27 -23.10
CA LYS A 146 -11.23 -37.60 -22.50
C LYS A 146 -12.09 -37.61 -21.26
N LYS A 147 -11.91 -36.67 -20.35
CA LYS A 147 -12.66 -36.63 -19.10
C LYS A 147 -12.44 -35.36 -18.28
N HIS A 148 -13.35 -35.12 -17.33
CA HIS A 148 -13.21 -34.19 -16.25
C HIS A 148 -12.66 -34.90 -15.01
N GLU A 149 -11.51 -34.49 -14.50
CA GLU A 149 -10.90 -35.09 -13.30
C GLU A 149 -10.98 -34.08 -12.13
N ASN A 150 -11.41 -34.57 -10.97
CA ASN A 150 -11.28 -33.82 -9.73
C ASN A 150 -9.82 -33.98 -9.26
N ILE A 151 -9.09 -32.86 -9.13
CA ILE A 151 -7.66 -32.83 -8.79
C ILE A 151 -7.42 -33.23 -7.32
N ALA A 152 -8.46 -33.41 -6.51
CA ALA A 152 -8.30 -33.85 -5.13
C ALA A 152 -7.53 -35.20 -4.98
N ASP A 153 -7.33 -35.94 -6.06
CA ASP A 153 -6.88 -37.33 -5.97
C ASP A 153 -5.48 -37.63 -6.49
N ARG A 154 -4.66 -36.76 -7.08
CA ARG A 154 -3.28 -37.15 -7.45
C ARG A 154 -2.30 -36.00 -7.71
N ASN A 155 -1.17 -36.06 -7.01
CA ASN A 155 0.20 -35.62 -7.31
C ASN A 155 0.44 -34.70 -8.51
N LEU A 156 0.14 -33.39 -8.33
CA LEU A 156 0.75 -32.30 -9.07
C LEU A 156 0.88 -31.09 -8.12
N GLY A 157 1.58 -31.25 -7.01
CA GLY A 157 1.87 -30.17 -6.09
C GLY A 157 0.65 -29.67 -5.29
N VAL A 158 -0.44 -30.45 -5.26
CA VAL A 158 -1.67 -30.16 -4.54
C VAL A 158 -2.05 -31.40 -3.79
N ILE A 159 -1.49 -31.58 -2.62
CA ILE A 159 -1.88 -32.67 -1.74
C ILE A 159 -2.62 -32.06 -0.57
N GLY A 160 -3.92 -32.38 -0.48
CA GLY A 160 -4.56 -32.45 0.81
C GLY A 160 -3.94 -33.64 1.52
N TYR A 161 -3.21 -33.41 2.59
CA TYR A 161 -2.77 -34.51 3.42
C TYR A 161 -3.94 -34.96 4.29
N GLU A 162 -4.75 -35.85 3.77
CA GLU A 162 -5.46 -36.82 4.60
C GLU A 162 -4.52 -38.03 4.72
N LYS A 163 -4.24 -38.46 5.93
CA LYS A 163 -3.55 -39.71 6.19
C LYS A 163 -4.41 -40.86 5.59
N ILE A 164 -4.21 -41.13 4.31
CA ILE A 164 -4.76 -42.33 3.67
C ILE A 164 -3.87 -43.47 4.13
N GLY A 165 -4.45 -44.41 4.83
CA GLY A 165 -3.76 -45.46 5.52
C GLY A 165 -2.69 -46.19 4.67
N ASN A 166 -1.56 -46.45 5.30
CA ASN A 166 -0.46 -47.36 4.90
C ASN A 166 0.37 -46.99 3.66
N ASP A 167 0.64 -45.70 3.38
CA ASP A 167 1.76 -45.37 2.49
C ASP A 167 2.91 -44.76 3.29
N ASP A 168 4.12 -45.24 3.02
CA ASP A 168 5.40 -45.04 3.71
C ASP A 168 6.00 -43.61 3.66
N THR A 169 5.20 -42.57 3.51
CA THR A 169 5.69 -41.19 3.74
C THR A 169 5.56 -40.84 5.22
N SER A 170 6.67 -40.87 5.92
CA SER A 170 6.72 -40.49 7.33
C SER A 170 6.30 -39.04 7.49
N ASP A 171 5.59 -38.66 8.58
CA ASP A 171 5.26 -37.27 8.95
C ASP A 171 6.53 -36.38 9.00
N SER A 172 7.71 -37.00 9.20
CA SER A 172 9.04 -36.41 9.12
C SER A 172 9.42 -35.87 7.73
N ASP A 173 8.73 -36.26 6.66
CA ASP A 173 9.03 -35.78 5.30
C ASP A 173 8.35 -34.42 5.00
N ILE A 174 7.28 -34.11 5.73
CA ILE A 174 6.47 -32.90 5.53
C ILE A 174 6.74 -31.85 6.61
N PHE A 175 7.02 -32.30 7.84
CA PHE A 175 7.14 -31.41 8.97
C PHE A 175 8.55 -31.38 9.56
N ASP A 176 8.97 -30.20 10.00
CA ASP A 176 10.01 -30.02 10.99
C ASP A 176 9.37 -30.06 12.38
N PHE A 177 9.78 -30.97 13.22
CA PHE A 177 9.22 -31.16 14.55
C PHE A 177 10.31 -31.07 15.63
N ASP A 178 10.05 -30.29 16.65
CA ASP A 178 10.88 -30.24 17.86
C ASP A 178 10.23 -31.05 18.97
N PRO A 179 10.73 -32.24 19.32
CA PRO A 179 10.14 -33.12 20.33
C PRO A 179 10.27 -32.56 21.75
N ILE A 180 11.18 -31.60 21.99
CA ILE A 180 11.38 -31.03 23.33
C ILE A 180 10.25 -30.02 23.63
N THR A 181 9.93 -29.16 22.67
CA THR A 181 8.91 -28.14 22.84
C THR A 181 7.53 -28.57 22.36
N GLY A 182 7.45 -29.66 21.57
CA GLY A 182 6.24 -30.07 20.87
C GLY A 182 5.86 -29.14 19.72
N SER A 183 6.79 -28.34 19.21
CA SER A 183 6.58 -27.37 18.14
C SER A 183 6.67 -28.03 16.76
N ILE A 184 5.78 -27.65 15.83
CA ILE A 184 5.73 -28.16 14.45
C ILE A 184 5.75 -27.01 13.45
N ALA A 185 6.48 -27.22 12.35
CA ALA A 185 6.52 -26.30 11.21
C ALA A 185 6.53 -27.09 9.90
N LEU A 186 6.26 -26.43 8.78
CA LEU A 186 6.47 -27.03 7.46
C LEU A 186 7.96 -27.13 7.16
N LYS A 187 8.39 -28.30 6.68
CA LYS A 187 9.70 -28.47 6.08
C LYS A 187 9.81 -27.58 4.84
N ASN A 188 10.92 -26.87 4.69
CA ASN A 188 11.13 -25.90 3.63
C ASN A 188 10.12 -24.71 3.62
N ALA A 189 9.63 -24.31 4.78
CA ALA A 189 8.85 -23.09 4.90
C ALA A 189 9.69 -21.86 4.53
N GLN A 190 9.05 -20.87 3.89
CA GLN A 190 9.71 -19.59 3.57
C GLN A 190 9.99 -18.81 4.85
N SER A 191 11.22 -18.35 5.05
CA SER A 191 11.54 -17.50 6.20
C SER A 191 11.00 -16.08 6.01
N TYR A 192 10.41 -15.50 7.07
CA TYR A 192 9.92 -14.12 7.07
C TYR A 192 11.05 -13.09 6.84
N TYR A 193 12.25 -13.37 7.31
CA TYR A 193 13.38 -12.42 7.27
C TYR A 193 14.35 -12.64 6.10
N THR A 194 14.17 -13.67 5.32
CA THR A 194 15.02 -13.98 4.18
C THR A 194 14.11 -14.33 2.99
N ASP A 195 14.38 -13.75 1.82
CA ASP A 195 13.74 -14.16 0.56
C ASP A 195 14.12 -15.58 0.14
N HIS A 196 14.74 -16.34 1.04
CA HIS A 196 15.30 -17.65 0.78
C HIS A 196 14.44 -18.71 1.49
N CYS A 197 14.06 -19.73 0.75
CA CYS A 197 13.47 -20.95 1.31
C CYS A 197 14.52 -21.66 2.19
N THR A 198 14.07 -22.27 3.29
CA THR A 198 14.92 -23.17 4.07
C THR A 198 15.00 -24.51 3.37
N GLY A 199 16.20 -25.01 3.06
CA GLY A 199 16.42 -26.27 2.34
C GLY A 199 16.94 -26.07 0.93
N ASP A 200 16.60 -26.97 0.00
CA ASP A 200 17.05 -26.99 -1.40
C ASP A 200 16.44 -25.93 -2.32
N GLY A 201 15.78 -24.91 -1.75
CA GLY A 201 15.21 -23.77 -2.47
C GLY A 201 13.75 -23.97 -2.90
N GLN A 202 13.09 -25.06 -2.56
CA GLN A 202 11.69 -25.29 -2.92
C GLN A 202 10.75 -25.14 -1.73
N VAL A 203 9.83 -24.14 -1.82
CA VAL A 203 8.75 -23.96 -0.84
C VAL A 203 7.74 -25.11 -0.98
N THR A 204 7.31 -25.67 0.16
CA THR A 204 6.27 -26.70 0.19
C THR A 204 4.97 -26.20 -0.47
N ARG A 205 4.48 -26.92 -1.50
CA ARG A 205 3.31 -26.53 -2.32
C ARG A 205 2.00 -27.20 -1.86
N LEU A 206 1.87 -27.48 -0.57
CA LEU A 206 0.67 -28.08 -0.01
C LEU A 206 -0.45 -27.06 0.08
N LYS A 207 -1.64 -27.39 -0.42
CA LYS A 207 -2.85 -26.53 -0.30
C LYS A 207 -3.63 -26.78 0.98
N LYS A 208 -3.72 -28.02 1.40
CA LYS A 208 -4.37 -28.41 2.66
C LYS A 208 -3.37 -29.13 3.55
N ILE A 209 -3.35 -28.73 4.80
CA ILE A 209 -2.50 -29.34 5.82
C ILE A 209 -3.38 -29.82 6.96
N VAL A 210 -3.23 -31.07 7.32
CA VAL A 210 -3.79 -31.64 8.54
C VAL A 210 -2.62 -31.88 9.48
N VAL A 211 -2.56 -31.14 10.56
CA VAL A 211 -1.49 -31.26 11.54
C VAL A 211 -1.74 -32.50 12.38
N PRO A 212 -0.77 -33.44 12.50
CA PRO A 212 -0.93 -34.63 13.32
C PRO A 212 -0.97 -34.29 14.82
N ALA A 213 -1.69 -35.09 15.61
CA ALA A 213 -1.72 -34.92 17.06
C ALA A 213 -0.43 -35.39 17.75
N GLU A 214 0.30 -36.32 17.10
CA GLU A 214 1.55 -36.93 17.60
C GLU A 214 2.50 -37.20 16.43
N ILE A 215 3.78 -37.08 16.67
CA ILE A 215 4.87 -37.48 15.77
C ILE A 215 5.84 -38.34 16.59
N ASP A 216 6.11 -39.56 16.13
CA ASP A 216 6.99 -40.53 16.79
C ASP A 216 6.65 -40.77 18.30
N GLY A 217 5.35 -40.76 18.63
CA GLY A 217 4.85 -40.92 19.98
C GLY A 217 4.95 -39.67 20.88
N VAL A 218 5.39 -38.55 20.31
CA VAL A 218 5.45 -37.24 21.03
C VAL A 218 4.29 -36.35 20.60
N THR A 219 3.53 -35.85 21.58
CA THR A 219 2.37 -35.00 21.32
C THR A 219 2.79 -33.64 20.70
N VAL A 220 2.13 -33.27 19.60
CA VAL A 220 2.26 -31.95 18.96
C VAL A 220 1.42 -30.95 19.74
N LYS A 221 2.06 -29.90 20.29
CA LYS A 221 1.45 -28.91 21.19
C LYS A 221 1.41 -27.52 20.62
N LYS A 222 2.30 -27.19 19.67
CA LYS A 222 2.49 -25.82 19.17
C LYS A 222 2.61 -25.82 17.67
N VAL A 223 2.04 -24.78 17.03
CA VAL A 223 2.20 -24.53 15.60
C VAL A 223 3.16 -23.39 15.39
N GLY A 224 4.23 -23.60 14.60
CA GLY A 224 5.33 -22.65 14.45
C GLY A 224 6.31 -22.74 15.63
N GLY A 225 7.20 -21.78 15.72
CA GLY A 225 8.17 -21.71 16.82
C GLY A 225 9.33 -22.70 16.71
N VAL A 226 9.46 -23.44 15.60
CA VAL A 226 10.65 -24.28 15.36
C VAL A 226 11.83 -23.38 15.03
N GLU A 227 12.87 -23.42 15.86
CA GLU A 227 14.06 -22.61 15.66
C GLU A 227 15.02 -23.24 14.64
N LYS A 228 15.45 -22.46 13.68
CA LYS A 228 16.52 -22.81 12.73
C LYS A 228 17.70 -21.86 12.89
N ILE A 229 18.89 -22.39 12.72
CA ILE A 229 20.13 -21.63 12.72
C ILE A 229 20.56 -21.44 11.26
N HIS A 230 20.69 -20.22 10.82
CA HIS A 230 21.27 -19.91 9.50
C HIS A 230 22.78 -19.90 9.63
N ASP A 231 23.46 -20.87 9.07
CA ASP A 231 24.92 -20.87 8.93
C ASP A 231 25.29 -19.94 7.76
N SER A 232 25.53 -18.69 8.06
CA SER A 232 25.93 -17.68 7.06
C SER A 232 27.43 -17.65 6.79
N GLY A 233 28.22 -18.58 7.37
CA GLY A 233 29.67 -18.56 7.29
C GLY A 233 30.33 -17.33 7.93
N THR A 234 29.56 -16.49 8.60
CA THR A 234 30.01 -15.33 9.37
C THR A 234 29.75 -15.56 10.86
N THR A 235 30.50 -14.94 11.73
CA THR A 235 30.52 -15.13 13.19
C THR A 235 29.19 -14.81 13.93
N TRP A 236 28.10 -14.57 13.22
CA TRP A 236 26.78 -14.25 13.77
C TRP A 236 25.75 -15.31 13.34
N GLU A 237 25.43 -16.23 14.25
CA GLU A 237 24.29 -17.14 14.11
C GLU A 237 23.00 -16.33 14.22
N LYS A 238 22.26 -16.17 13.11
CA LYS A 238 20.88 -15.65 13.16
C LYS A 238 19.94 -16.82 13.41
N ARG A 239 19.32 -16.85 14.60
CA ARG A 239 18.20 -17.76 14.89
C ARG A 239 16.93 -17.14 14.33
N TYR A 240 16.10 -17.92 13.67
CA TYR A 240 14.79 -17.52 13.18
C TYR A 240 13.77 -18.64 13.44
N SER A 241 12.55 -18.21 13.76
CA SER A 241 11.43 -19.12 13.98
C SER A 241 10.72 -19.39 12.67
N ILE A 242 10.46 -20.65 12.37
CA ILE A 242 9.67 -21.07 11.21
C ILE A 242 8.34 -21.67 11.67
N GLY A 243 7.36 -21.60 10.78
CA GLY A 243 6.02 -22.17 10.96
C GLY A 243 5.50 -22.73 9.64
N PHE A 244 4.30 -22.37 9.26
CA PHE A 244 3.63 -22.83 8.03
C PHE A 244 3.69 -21.79 6.91
N GLN A 245 4.70 -20.92 6.90
CA GLN A 245 4.85 -19.84 5.93
C GLN A 245 4.97 -20.36 4.50
N SER A 246 3.85 -20.40 3.80
CA SER A 246 3.79 -20.83 2.40
C SER A 246 2.65 -20.12 1.68
N PRO A 247 2.92 -19.52 0.51
CA PRO A 247 1.88 -18.89 -0.29
C PRO A 247 0.89 -19.90 -0.92
N TYR A 248 1.15 -21.21 -0.81
CA TYR A 248 0.32 -22.25 -1.41
C TYR A 248 -0.74 -22.80 -0.46
N VAL A 249 -0.57 -22.62 0.85
CA VAL A 249 -1.49 -23.15 1.88
C VAL A 249 -2.83 -22.43 1.82
N GLU A 250 -3.91 -23.18 1.60
CA GLU A 250 -5.29 -22.68 1.53
C GLU A 250 -6.14 -23.05 2.76
N GLU A 251 -5.90 -24.21 3.34
CA GLU A 251 -6.61 -24.72 4.51
C GLU A 251 -5.64 -25.40 5.49
N VAL A 252 -5.83 -25.13 6.78
CA VAL A 252 -5.09 -25.80 7.85
C VAL A 252 -6.09 -26.35 8.87
N VAL A 253 -5.92 -27.64 9.23
CA VAL A 253 -6.68 -28.31 10.28
C VAL A 253 -5.77 -28.61 11.45
N LEU A 254 -6.05 -28.02 12.60
CA LEU A 254 -5.28 -28.19 13.84
C LEU A 254 -5.95 -29.23 14.75
N PRO A 255 -5.19 -30.17 15.34
CA PRO A 255 -5.73 -31.10 16.32
C PRO A 255 -5.98 -30.42 17.67
N THR A 256 -6.79 -31.07 18.51
CA THR A 256 -7.10 -30.56 19.87
C THR A 256 -5.95 -30.66 20.86
N THR A 257 -4.80 -31.19 20.44
CA THR A 257 -3.56 -31.19 21.23
C THR A 257 -2.81 -29.86 21.21
N ILE A 258 -3.10 -28.99 20.22
CA ILE A 258 -2.46 -27.69 20.07
C ILE A 258 -2.95 -26.73 21.16
N THR A 259 -2.00 -26.10 21.84
CA THR A 259 -2.26 -25.11 22.90
C THR A 259 -1.81 -23.70 22.53
N SER A 260 -0.92 -23.54 21.54
CA SER A 260 -0.49 -22.21 21.07
C SER A 260 -0.21 -22.15 19.58
N ILE A 261 -0.44 -20.98 18.99
CA ILE A 261 0.01 -20.59 17.64
C ILE A 261 1.15 -19.59 17.85
N GLU A 262 2.36 -20.04 17.58
CA GLU A 262 3.60 -19.34 17.89
C GLU A 262 3.89 -18.18 16.91
N ASN A 263 4.96 -17.43 17.18
CA ASN A 263 5.39 -16.31 16.35
C ASN A 263 5.53 -16.72 14.87
N ASN A 264 4.97 -15.89 13.99
CA ASN A 264 5.00 -16.06 12.53
C ASN A 264 4.43 -17.40 12.01
N ALA A 265 3.66 -18.15 12.77
CA ALA A 265 3.23 -19.51 12.42
C ALA A 265 2.65 -19.63 11.01
N PHE A 266 1.80 -18.69 10.60
CA PHE A 266 1.17 -18.63 9.27
C PHE A 266 1.50 -17.33 8.52
N CYS A 267 2.55 -16.61 8.92
CA CYS A 267 2.90 -15.34 8.29
C CYS A 267 3.17 -15.54 6.79
N ASN A 268 2.64 -14.65 5.93
CA ASN A 268 2.71 -14.74 4.47
C ASN A 268 2.03 -15.97 3.85
N CYS A 269 1.13 -16.65 4.56
CA CYS A 269 0.23 -17.63 3.95
C CYS A 269 -0.85 -16.90 3.13
N THR A 270 -0.45 -16.26 2.03
CA THR A 270 -1.31 -15.35 1.27
C THR A 270 -2.55 -16.00 0.71
N ASN A 271 -2.53 -17.32 0.45
CA ASN A 271 -3.68 -18.07 -0.04
C ASN A 271 -4.50 -18.75 1.07
N LEU A 272 -4.13 -18.59 2.34
CA LEU A 272 -4.86 -19.20 3.46
C LEU A 272 -6.29 -18.64 3.52
N LYS A 273 -7.27 -19.52 3.32
CA LYS A 273 -8.71 -19.20 3.32
C LYS A 273 -9.39 -19.64 4.60
N LYS A 274 -8.88 -20.71 5.21
CA LYS A 274 -9.52 -21.37 6.34
C LYS A 274 -8.48 -21.97 7.29
N VAL A 275 -8.69 -21.70 8.56
CA VAL A 275 -8.00 -22.36 9.68
C VAL A 275 -9.02 -22.65 10.77
N ASN A 276 -9.05 -23.88 11.31
CA ASN A 276 -9.79 -24.15 12.52
C ASN A 276 -8.87 -23.92 13.72
N ILE A 277 -9.29 -23.08 14.64
CA ILE A 277 -8.59 -22.85 15.91
C ILE A 277 -9.34 -23.61 17.00
N PRO A 278 -8.77 -24.72 17.54
CA PRO A 278 -9.45 -25.52 18.54
C PRO A 278 -9.54 -24.79 19.90
N ASN A 279 -10.53 -25.17 20.72
CA ASN A 279 -10.78 -24.58 22.04
C ASN A 279 -9.69 -24.88 23.09
N THR A 280 -8.62 -25.56 22.70
CA THR A 280 -7.43 -25.80 23.53
C THR A 280 -6.36 -24.72 23.38
N ILE A 281 -6.46 -23.88 22.34
CA ILE A 281 -5.50 -22.80 22.11
C ILE A 281 -5.73 -21.68 23.12
N THR A 282 -4.63 -21.28 23.77
CA THR A 282 -4.61 -20.21 24.77
C THR A 282 -3.89 -18.95 24.32
N SER A 283 -3.00 -19.04 23.30
CA SER A 283 -2.29 -17.90 22.73
C SER A 283 -2.20 -17.95 21.21
N ILE A 284 -2.27 -16.77 20.60
CA ILE A 284 -1.93 -16.50 19.20
C ILE A 284 -0.85 -15.41 19.26
N ASP A 285 0.37 -15.75 18.87
CA ASP A 285 1.53 -14.92 19.15
C ASP A 285 1.84 -13.88 18.06
N TYR A 286 2.99 -13.22 18.16
CA TYR A 286 3.43 -12.14 17.27
C TYR A 286 3.42 -12.57 15.80
N ASN A 287 2.80 -11.75 14.90
CA ASN A 287 2.72 -12.01 13.46
C ASN A 287 2.08 -13.36 13.07
N ALA A 288 1.37 -14.05 13.95
CA ALA A 288 0.93 -15.44 13.72
C ALA A 288 0.22 -15.63 12.37
N PHE A 289 -0.63 -14.69 11.96
CA PHE A 289 -1.34 -14.66 10.67
C PHE A 289 -1.00 -13.44 9.81
N CYS A 290 0.16 -12.82 10.03
CA CYS A 290 0.53 -11.62 9.27
C CYS A 290 0.52 -11.89 7.75
N ASN A 291 -0.08 -10.98 6.97
CA ASN A 291 -0.23 -11.07 5.52
C ASN A 291 -0.97 -12.34 5.01
N CYS A 292 -1.90 -12.89 5.79
CA CYS A 292 -2.84 -13.89 5.30
C CYS A 292 -3.95 -13.19 4.49
N THR A 293 -3.63 -12.72 3.30
CA THR A 293 -4.46 -11.80 2.51
C THR A 293 -5.79 -12.39 2.05
N ASN A 294 -5.90 -13.71 1.91
CA ASN A 294 -7.13 -14.40 1.52
C ASN A 294 -7.95 -14.93 2.71
N LEU A 295 -7.51 -14.70 3.96
CA LEU A 295 -8.24 -15.13 5.15
C LEU A 295 -9.45 -14.19 5.39
N LYS A 296 -10.64 -14.65 4.98
CA LYS A 296 -11.87 -13.84 5.04
C LYS A 296 -12.54 -13.84 6.40
N LYS A 297 -12.38 -14.92 7.14
CA LYS A 297 -12.97 -15.11 8.47
C LYS A 297 -12.10 -16.03 9.30
N VAL A 298 -11.96 -15.71 10.56
CA VAL A 298 -11.34 -16.56 11.58
C VAL A 298 -12.19 -16.54 12.84
N ASN A 299 -12.42 -17.71 13.42
CA ASN A 299 -13.11 -17.83 14.69
C ASN A 299 -12.06 -18.04 15.78
N ILE A 300 -11.91 -17.06 16.67
CA ILE A 300 -11.00 -17.12 17.81
C ILE A 300 -11.80 -17.62 19.01
N PRO A 301 -11.46 -18.79 19.59
CA PRO A 301 -12.21 -19.35 20.72
C PRO A 301 -11.96 -18.55 22.01
N ASN A 302 -12.91 -18.64 22.95
CA ASN A 302 -12.82 -17.96 24.26
C ASN A 302 -11.69 -18.49 25.17
N SER A 303 -11.08 -19.61 24.80
CA SER A 303 -9.87 -20.13 25.47
C SER A 303 -8.63 -19.26 25.22
N VAL A 304 -8.62 -18.46 24.14
CA VAL A 304 -7.49 -17.60 23.81
C VAL A 304 -7.45 -16.41 24.75
N THR A 305 -6.42 -16.34 25.58
CA THR A 305 -6.20 -15.27 26.57
C THR A 305 -5.20 -14.21 26.10
N SER A 306 -4.49 -14.46 25.00
CA SER A 306 -3.49 -13.54 24.43
C SER A 306 -3.51 -13.56 22.92
N ILE A 307 -3.56 -12.37 22.31
CA ILE A 307 -3.34 -12.13 20.87
C ILE A 307 -2.16 -11.19 20.75
N GLY A 308 -1.09 -11.64 20.10
CA GLY A 308 0.18 -10.91 19.97
C GLY A 308 0.11 -9.68 19.07
N SER A 309 1.13 -8.86 19.13
CA SER A 309 1.28 -7.72 18.22
C SER A 309 1.33 -8.20 16.77
N SER A 310 0.69 -7.44 15.88
CA SER A 310 0.62 -7.72 14.43
C SER A 310 0.06 -9.11 14.08
N ALA A 311 -0.63 -9.80 15.01
CA ALA A 311 -1.08 -11.19 14.80
C ALA A 311 -1.92 -11.39 13.54
N PHE A 312 -2.72 -10.40 13.13
CA PHE A 312 -3.53 -10.38 11.91
C PHE A 312 -3.18 -9.20 10.98
N SER A 313 -2.00 -8.62 11.15
CA SER A 313 -1.55 -7.50 10.32
C SER A 313 -1.51 -7.90 8.84
N GLY A 314 -2.04 -7.05 7.95
CA GLY A 314 -2.07 -7.33 6.51
C GLY A 314 -3.04 -8.43 6.07
N CYS A 315 -3.94 -8.89 6.94
CA CYS A 315 -5.05 -9.77 6.55
C CYS A 315 -6.10 -8.96 5.76
N THR A 316 -5.75 -8.53 4.55
CA THR A 316 -6.56 -7.60 3.75
C THR A 316 -7.95 -8.12 3.41
N GLY A 317 -8.12 -9.43 3.28
CA GLY A 317 -9.41 -10.06 2.98
C GLY A 317 -10.31 -10.31 4.20
N LEU A 318 -9.83 -10.02 5.44
CA LEU A 318 -10.60 -10.25 6.66
C LEU A 318 -11.78 -9.27 6.74
N THR A 319 -13.01 -9.80 6.72
CA THR A 319 -14.22 -8.96 6.65
C THR A 319 -14.84 -8.65 8.00
N SER A 320 -14.69 -9.55 8.96
CA SER A 320 -15.21 -9.39 10.33
C SER A 320 -14.39 -10.20 11.33
N ILE A 321 -14.33 -9.72 12.56
CA ILE A 321 -13.67 -10.42 13.68
C ILE A 321 -14.44 -10.20 14.96
N THR A 322 -14.55 -11.26 15.77
CA THR A 322 -15.01 -11.19 17.17
C THR A 322 -13.81 -11.43 18.07
N ILE A 323 -13.52 -10.48 18.93
CA ILE A 323 -12.43 -10.59 19.92
C ILE A 323 -13.00 -11.31 21.14
N PRO A 324 -12.34 -12.38 21.66
CA PRO A 324 -12.83 -13.13 22.80
C PRO A 324 -12.92 -12.30 24.10
N ASP A 325 -13.86 -12.64 24.97
CA ASP A 325 -14.05 -11.98 26.28
C ASP A 325 -12.87 -12.12 27.26
N SER A 326 -11.94 -13.02 26.97
CA SER A 326 -10.69 -13.19 27.73
C SER A 326 -9.61 -12.14 27.43
N ILE A 327 -9.77 -11.39 26.32
CA ILE A 327 -8.79 -10.39 25.89
C ILE A 327 -9.01 -9.07 26.61
N THR A 328 -7.94 -8.53 27.19
CA THR A 328 -7.97 -7.24 27.93
C THR A 328 -7.26 -6.11 27.22
N ILE A 329 -6.41 -6.42 26.23
CA ILE A 329 -5.65 -5.44 25.43
C ILE A 329 -5.70 -5.88 23.97
N ILE A 330 -6.06 -4.95 23.08
CA ILE A 330 -5.79 -5.10 21.64
C ILE A 330 -4.38 -4.59 21.40
N ASN A 331 -3.46 -5.49 21.11
CA ASN A 331 -2.04 -5.19 21.02
C ASN A 331 -1.67 -4.36 19.79
N ARG A 332 -0.41 -3.90 19.76
CA ARG A 332 0.16 -3.11 18.67
C ARG A 332 -0.08 -3.78 17.31
N GLU A 333 -0.62 -3.01 16.36
CA GLU A 333 -0.78 -3.42 14.97
C GLU A 333 -1.56 -4.73 14.77
N THR A 334 -2.31 -5.20 15.76
CA THR A 334 -2.99 -6.51 15.68
C THR A 334 -3.79 -6.70 14.42
N PHE A 335 -4.53 -5.68 13.96
CA PHE A 335 -5.34 -5.67 12.74
C PHE A 335 -4.87 -4.61 11.74
N PHE A 336 -3.61 -4.20 11.81
CA PHE A 336 -3.06 -3.21 10.87
C PHE A 336 -3.26 -3.66 9.42
N GLY A 337 -3.81 -2.78 8.56
CA GLY A 337 -3.96 -3.07 7.14
C GLY A 337 -5.01 -4.14 6.79
N CYS A 338 -5.94 -4.47 7.69
CA CYS A 338 -7.09 -5.30 7.36
C CYS A 338 -8.09 -4.48 6.54
N ALA A 339 -7.82 -4.32 5.24
CA ALA A 339 -8.49 -3.37 4.38
C ALA A 339 -9.99 -3.65 4.18
N ASP A 340 -10.40 -4.91 4.13
CA ASP A 340 -11.79 -5.32 3.95
C ASP A 340 -12.56 -5.47 5.27
N LEU A 341 -11.92 -5.18 6.42
CA LEU A 341 -12.55 -5.32 7.72
C LEU A 341 -13.66 -4.27 7.90
N THR A 342 -14.91 -4.71 7.87
CA THR A 342 -16.10 -3.82 7.96
C THR A 342 -16.65 -3.70 9.37
N SER A 343 -16.45 -4.73 10.20
CA SER A 343 -16.97 -4.77 11.57
C SER A 343 -16.05 -5.53 12.53
N VAL A 344 -15.96 -5.02 13.75
CA VAL A 344 -15.22 -5.62 14.87
C VAL A 344 -16.10 -5.62 16.10
N ILE A 345 -16.19 -6.76 16.77
CA ILE A 345 -16.83 -6.85 18.11
C ILE A 345 -15.71 -6.84 19.15
N ILE A 346 -15.66 -5.75 19.91
CA ILE A 346 -14.70 -5.56 21.03
C ILE A 346 -15.43 -5.86 22.33
N PRO A 347 -14.97 -6.81 23.14
CA PRO A 347 -15.63 -7.15 24.39
C PRO A 347 -15.41 -6.11 25.50
N ASN A 348 -16.30 -6.12 26.51
CA ASN A 348 -16.23 -5.23 27.68
C ASN A 348 -15.07 -5.53 28.65
N THR A 349 -14.18 -6.43 28.31
CA THR A 349 -12.95 -6.73 29.03
C THR A 349 -11.76 -5.92 28.53
N VAL A 350 -11.83 -5.37 27.32
CA VAL A 350 -10.74 -4.61 26.70
C VAL A 350 -10.62 -3.25 27.36
N THR A 351 -9.45 -2.99 27.94
CA THR A 351 -9.14 -1.71 28.61
C THR A 351 -8.26 -0.78 27.77
N LYS A 352 -7.60 -1.32 26.73
CA LYS A 352 -6.63 -0.58 25.92
C LYS A 352 -6.68 -1.00 24.45
N ILE A 353 -6.69 -0.02 23.57
CA ILE A 353 -6.47 -0.16 22.13
C ILE A 353 -5.10 0.43 21.83
N SER A 354 -4.13 -0.45 21.50
CA SER A 354 -2.73 -0.06 21.41
C SER A 354 -2.38 0.60 20.06
N TYR A 355 -1.09 0.97 19.91
CA TYR A 355 -0.53 1.65 18.75
C TYR A 355 -0.95 0.98 17.43
N ALA A 356 -1.54 1.76 16.52
CA ALA A 356 -1.92 1.35 15.17
C ALA A 356 -2.78 0.06 15.09
N ALA A 357 -3.50 -0.31 16.16
CA ALA A 357 -4.20 -1.59 16.26
C ALA A 357 -5.19 -1.83 15.11
N PHE A 358 -5.87 -0.81 14.61
CA PHE A 358 -6.78 -0.81 13.46
C PHE A 358 -6.35 0.17 12.37
N SER A 359 -5.10 0.58 12.34
CA SER A 359 -4.61 1.49 11.30
C SER A 359 -4.72 0.84 9.93
N ASN A 360 -5.09 1.62 8.90
CA ASN A 360 -5.34 1.16 7.54
C ASN A 360 -6.47 0.10 7.38
N CYS A 361 -7.40 0.03 8.35
CA CYS A 361 -8.65 -0.72 8.19
C CYS A 361 -9.63 0.13 7.34
N SER A 362 -9.32 0.27 6.05
CA SER A 362 -10.02 1.19 5.15
C SER A 362 -11.49 0.84 4.93
N GLY A 363 -11.88 -0.41 5.12
CA GLY A 363 -13.25 -0.91 5.02
C GLY A 363 -14.12 -0.63 6.25
N LEU A 364 -13.52 -0.26 7.40
CA LEU A 364 -14.23 -0.13 8.68
C LEU A 364 -15.22 1.03 8.64
N THR A 365 -16.52 0.72 8.72
CA THR A 365 -17.59 1.72 8.61
C THR A 365 -18.06 2.25 9.95
N ASN A 366 -18.02 1.41 10.98
CA ASN A 366 -18.34 1.76 12.36
C ASN A 366 -17.54 0.88 13.33
N ILE A 367 -17.36 1.38 14.54
CA ILE A 367 -16.78 0.64 15.65
C ILE A 367 -17.38 1.14 16.96
N THR A 368 -17.72 0.20 17.82
CA THR A 368 -18.17 0.52 19.18
C THR A 368 -17.00 0.35 20.14
N ILE A 369 -16.63 1.43 20.81
CA ILE A 369 -15.64 1.42 21.90
C ILE A 369 -16.39 1.04 23.19
N PRO A 370 -16.06 -0.08 23.87
CA PRO A 370 -16.73 -0.47 25.09
C PRO A 370 -16.34 0.42 26.28
N ASN A 371 -17.23 0.50 27.28
CA ASN A 371 -17.04 1.34 28.48
C ASN A 371 -15.89 0.89 29.40
N SER A 372 -15.19 -0.17 29.06
CA SER A 372 -13.96 -0.62 29.74
C SER A 372 -12.69 0.05 29.20
N VAL A 373 -12.74 0.61 27.98
CA VAL A 373 -11.55 1.19 27.33
C VAL A 373 -11.19 2.52 27.98
N THR A 374 -9.97 2.60 28.48
CA THR A 374 -9.42 3.81 29.10
C THR A 374 -8.38 4.51 28.22
N ILE A 375 -7.71 3.78 27.35
CA ILE A 375 -6.60 4.28 26.52
C ILE A 375 -6.81 3.89 25.05
N ILE A 376 -6.76 4.88 24.17
CA ILE A 376 -6.64 4.74 22.71
C ILE A 376 -5.29 5.33 22.34
N GLU A 377 -4.35 4.49 21.86
CA GLU A 377 -2.98 4.94 21.58
C GLU A 377 -2.82 5.61 20.21
N ASN A 378 -1.58 6.07 19.93
CA ASN A 378 -1.25 6.74 18.67
C ASN A 378 -1.60 5.86 17.46
N TYR A 379 -2.15 6.48 16.42
CA TYR A 379 -2.52 5.86 15.14
C TYR A 379 -3.56 4.73 15.24
N ALA A 380 -4.22 4.52 16.37
CA ALA A 380 -5.08 3.36 16.63
C ALA A 380 -6.11 3.09 15.51
N PHE A 381 -6.68 4.12 14.92
CA PHE A 381 -7.67 4.08 13.82
C PHE A 381 -7.24 4.91 12.62
N SER A 382 -5.96 5.20 12.45
CA SER A 382 -5.52 6.03 11.33
C SER A 382 -5.84 5.37 9.98
N ASN A 383 -6.17 6.18 8.97
CA ASN A 383 -6.54 5.73 7.62
C ASN A 383 -7.79 4.81 7.57
N CYS A 384 -8.69 4.90 8.56
CA CYS A 384 -10.00 4.27 8.48
C CYS A 384 -10.95 5.17 7.65
N TYR A 385 -10.71 5.22 6.33
CA TYR A 385 -11.37 6.18 5.41
C TYR A 385 -12.90 6.07 5.38
N ARG A 386 -13.46 4.90 5.67
CA ARG A 386 -14.91 4.65 5.66
C ARG A 386 -15.58 4.79 7.01
N LEU A 387 -14.83 5.05 8.08
CA LEU A 387 -15.40 5.24 9.41
C LEU A 387 -16.28 6.49 9.43
N THR A 388 -17.59 6.30 9.69
CA THR A 388 -18.58 7.40 9.60
C THR A 388 -18.85 8.09 10.91
N SER A 389 -18.72 7.38 12.02
CA SER A 389 -18.97 7.92 13.36
C SER A 389 -18.07 7.28 14.40
N ILE A 390 -17.78 8.02 15.46
CA ILE A 390 -17.08 7.52 16.65
C ILE A 390 -17.71 8.10 17.92
N ALA A 391 -17.88 7.25 18.93
CA ALA A 391 -18.28 7.65 20.27
C ALA A 391 -17.11 7.42 21.24
N ILE A 392 -16.68 8.46 21.92
CA ILE A 392 -15.69 8.40 23.01
C ILE A 392 -16.46 8.22 24.30
N VAL A 393 -16.33 7.05 24.90
CA VAL A 393 -17.06 6.64 26.12
C VAL A 393 -16.56 7.33 27.39
N GLU A 394 -17.31 7.24 28.46
CA GLU A 394 -16.99 7.91 29.75
C GLU A 394 -15.61 7.52 30.30
N SER A 395 -15.19 6.27 30.12
CA SER A 395 -13.95 5.72 30.69
C SER A 395 -12.66 6.17 29.99
N VAL A 396 -12.74 6.69 28.75
CA VAL A 396 -11.55 7.08 27.99
C VAL A 396 -10.89 8.30 28.61
N THR A 397 -9.67 8.12 29.10
CA THR A 397 -8.86 9.18 29.74
C THR A 397 -7.66 9.60 28.88
N SER A 398 -7.31 8.82 27.84
CA SER A 398 -6.19 9.12 26.94
C SER A 398 -6.50 8.78 25.51
N ILE A 399 -6.30 9.75 24.62
CA ILE A 399 -6.36 9.61 23.17
C ILE A 399 -5.01 10.05 22.63
N GLY A 400 -4.32 9.13 21.97
CA GLY A 400 -2.98 9.35 21.39
C GLY A 400 -2.98 10.24 20.16
N ASN A 401 -1.81 10.73 19.78
CA ASN A 401 -1.62 11.51 18.58
C ASN A 401 -1.99 10.71 17.33
N TYR A 402 -2.61 11.35 16.36
CA TYR A 402 -3.01 10.73 15.09
C TYR A 402 -3.97 9.52 15.24
N ALA A 403 -4.63 9.37 16.39
CA ALA A 403 -5.50 8.21 16.64
C ALA A 403 -6.58 8.03 15.56
N PHE A 404 -7.10 9.12 15.01
CA PHE A 404 -8.11 9.18 13.93
C PHE A 404 -7.60 9.91 12.68
N TYR A 405 -6.30 9.93 12.47
CA TYR A 405 -5.64 10.52 11.32
C TYR A 405 -6.23 9.99 10.01
N ARG A 406 -6.57 10.91 9.07
CA ARG A 406 -7.17 10.55 7.78
C ARG A 406 -8.45 9.69 7.84
N CYS A 407 -9.23 9.80 8.91
CA CYS A 407 -10.58 9.22 8.92
C CYS A 407 -11.56 10.12 8.14
N SER A 408 -11.32 10.30 6.83
CA SER A 408 -12.02 11.26 5.98
C SER A 408 -13.54 11.01 5.85
N GLY A 409 -14.00 9.80 6.16
CA GLY A 409 -15.42 9.43 6.19
C GLY A 409 -16.19 10.01 7.39
N LEU A 410 -15.49 10.41 8.47
CA LEU A 410 -16.14 10.85 9.71
C LEU A 410 -17.07 12.04 9.47
N THR A 411 -18.29 11.87 9.94
CA THR A 411 -19.36 12.90 9.91
C THR A 411 -19.88 13.21 11.30
N SER A 412 -19.67 12.32 12.27
CA SER A 412 -20.18 12.45 13.63
C SER A 412 -19.15 11.97 14.65
N ILE A 413 -18.83 12.86 15.58
CA ILE A 413 -17.98 12.61 16.74
C ILE A 413 -18.76 12.98 17.98
N ARG A 414 -18.88 12.05 18.93
CA ARG A 414 -19.53 12.29 20.22
C ARG A 414 -18.63 11.89 21.36
N VAL A 415 -18.68 12.62 22.43
CA VAL A 415 -18.07 12.26 23.72
C VAL A 415 -19.18 12.11 24.72
N ASP A 416 -19.11 11.03 25.52
CA ASP A 416 -20.07 10.79 26.61
C ASP A 416 -20.08 11.98 27.60
N GLU A 417 -21.25 12.39 28.03
CA GLU A 417 -21.42 13.54 28.94
C GLU A 417 -20.72 13.36 30.29
N ASN A 418 -20.58 12.11 30.74
CA ASN A 418 -19.90 11.75 31.99
C ASN A 418 -18.37 11.62 31.82
N ASN A 419 -17.83 11.71 30.59
CA ASN A 419 -16.38 11.66 30.42
C ASN A 419 -15.72 12.83 31.16
N THR A 420 -14.74 12.54 32.02
CA THR A 420 -14.12 13.55 32.89
C THR A 420 -13.00 14.34 32.22
N VAL A 421 -12.45 13.86 31.11
CA VAL A 421 -11.26 14.41 30.42
C VAL A 421 -11.64 15.17 29.14
N TYR A 422 -12.58 14.61 28.39
CA TYR A 422 -12.98 15.13 27.08
C TYR A 422 -14.47 15.51 27.06
N ASP A 423 -14.84 16.32 26.10
CA ASP A 423 -16.24 16.60 25.74
C ASP A 423 -16.40 16.89 24.24
N SER A 424 -17.65 16.95 23.80
CA SER A 424 -18.06 17.46 22.49
C SER A 424 -19.17 18.50 22.68
N ARG A 425 -18.86 19.52 23.51
CA ARG A 425 -19.78 20.62 23.86
C ARG A 425 -20.39 21.26 22.63
N ASP A 426 -21.60 21.80 22.79
CA ASP A 426 -22.34 22.47 21.72
C ASP A 426 -22.62 21.57 20.50
N ASN A 427 -22.59 20.24 20.67
CA ASN A 427 -22.70 19.27 19.58
C ASN A 427 -21.68 19.51 18.45
N CYS A 428 -20.46 19.92 18.81
CA CYS A 428 -19.46 20.43 17.89
C CYS A 428 -18.88 19.40 16.90
N ASN A 429 -19.23 18.13 16.99
CA ASN A 429 -18.62 17.03 16.19
C ASN A 429 -17.10 17.02 16.27
N ALA A 430 -16.53 17.22 17.47
CA ALA A 430 -15.11 17.19 17.75
C ALA A 430 -14.85 16.64 19.15
N VAL A 431 -13.63 16.27 19.43
CA VAL A 431 -13.15 15.97 20.78
C VAL A 431 -12.37 17.15 21.31
N ILE A 432 -12.82 17.70 22.43
CA ILE A 432 -12.18 18.81 23.12
C ILE A 432 -11.67 18.33 24.48
N LYS A 433 -10.42 18.65 24.81
CA LYS A 433 -9.84 18.37 26.11
C LYS A 433 -10.27 19.44 27.12
N LYS A 434 -10.97 19.02 28.18
CA LYS A 434 -11.66 19.93 29.14
C LYS A 434 -10.71 20.87 29.89
N ASP A 435 -9.55 20.37 30.35
CA ASP A 435 -8.59 21.13 31.15
C ASP A 435 -7.89 22.26 30.38
N THR A 436 -7.70 22.09 29.07
CA THR A 436 -6.96 23.02 28.22
C THR A 436 -7.82 23.71 27.18
N ASN A 437 -9.10 23.36 27.06
CA ASN A 437 -9.99 23.79 25.98
C ASN A 437 -9.38 23.58 24.58
N LYS A 438 -8.53 22.55 24.44
CA LYS A 438 -7.84 22.22 23.21
C LYS A 438 -8.69 21.30 22.33
N LEU A 439 -8.97 21.63 21.09
CA LEU A 439 -9.59 20.74 20.13
C LEU A 439 -8.58 19.69 19.71
N VAL A 440 -8.82 18.41 20.08
CA VAL A 440 -7.89 17.30 19.87
C VAL A 440 -8.01 16.72 18.46
N PHE A 441 -9.24 16.43 18.02
CA PHE A 441 -9.53 16.09 16.63
C PHE A 441 -10.97 16.43 16.26
N GLY A 442 -11.20 16.67 14.99
CA GLY A 442 -12.49 16.97 14.41
C GLY A 442 -12.78 16.17 13.15
N CYS A 443 -13.89 16.49 12.50
CA CYS A 443 -14.31 15.88 11.25
C CYS A 443 -14.86 16.95 10.28
N LYS A 444 -15.32 16.53 9.11
CA LYS A 444 -15.83 17.46 8.09
C LYS A 444 -17.05 18.29 8.51
N ASN A 445 -17.79 17.84 9.53
CA ASN A 445 -18.98 18.53 10.07
C ASN A 445 -18.69 19.26 11.39
N THR A 446 -17.43 19.46 11.75
CA THR A 446 -17.07 20.13 13.01
C THR A 446 -17.42 21.61 12.96
N THR A 447 -18.07 22.06 14.03
CA THR A 447 -18.21 23.50 14.35
C THR A 447 -17.34 23.78 15.58
N ILE A 448 -16.33 24.65 15.48
CA ILE A 448 -15.42 24.93 16.58
C ILE A 448 -16.11 25.87 17.59
N PRO A 449 -16.33 25.46 18.85
CA PRO A 449 -16.95 26.29 19.86
C PRO A 449 -16.09 27.51 20.27
N ASN A 450 -16.76 28.60 20.65
CA ASN A 450 -16.09 29.84 21.11
C ASN A 450 -15.28 29.68 22.42
N SER A 451 -15.36 28.52 23.05
CA SER A 451 -14.56 28.19 24.25
C SER A 451 -13.24 27.51 23.92
N VAL A 452 -13.01 27.11 22.65
CA VAL A 452 -11.76 26.48 22.23
C VAL A 452 -10.66 27.49 22.15
N THR A 453 -9.52 27.21 22.79
CA THR A 453 -8.38 28.14 22.86
C THR A 453 -7.22 27.78 21.96
N SER A 454 -7.15 26.50 21.52
CA SER A 454 -6.14 26.05 20.58
C SER A 454 -6.61 24.84 19.77
N ILE A 455 -6.08 24.68 18.56
CA ILE A 455 -6.29 23.55 17.66
C ILE A 455 -5.05 22.65 17.75
N ALA A 456 -5.24 21.39 18.09
CA ALA A 456 -4.13 20.44 18.27
C ALA A 456 -3.39 20.14 16.96
N ASN A 457 -2.20 19.56 17.08
CA ASN A 457 -1.47 19.00 15.95
C ASN A 457 -2.34 17.94 15.26
N SER A 458 -2.43 18.03 13.94
CA SER A 458 -3.19 17.11 13.08
C SER A 458 -4.69 16.98 13.41
N ALA A 459 -5.28 18.00 14.03
CA ALA A 459 -6.68 17.94 14.47
C ALA A 459 -7.69 17.66 13.33
N PHE A 460 -7.43 18.12 12.12
CA PHE A 460 -8.23 17.88 10.91
C PHE A 460 -7.40 17.28 9.77
N ASP A 461 -6.24 16.71 10.07
CA ASP A 461 -5.33 16.19 9.06
C ASP A 461 -6.01 15.11 8.21
N GLY A 462 -6.02 15.29 6.88
CA GLY A 462 -6.70 14.40 5.95
C GLY A 462 -8.23 14.49 5.96
N CYS A 463 -8.82 15.52 6.57
CA CYS A 463 -10.26 15.78 6.48
C CYS A 463 -10.63 16.30 5.08
N THR A 464 -10.53 15.44 4.07
CA THR A 464 -10.72 15.82 2.64
C THR A 464 -12.10 16.39 2.33
N GLY A 465 -13.11 16.07 3.14
CA GLY A 465 -14.48 16.56 2.99
C GLY A 465 -14.78 17.87 3.74
N LEU A 466 -13.80 18.45 4.46
CA LEU A 466 -13.95 19.75 5.12
C LEU A 466 -13.89 20.86 4.06
N THR A 467 -15.02 21.53 3.79
CA THR A 467 -15.11 22.56 2.75
C THR A 467 -14.92 23.97 3.28
N SER A 468 -15.27 24.20 4.55
CA SER A 468 -15.09 25.46 5.26
C SER A 468 -14.98 25.21 6.75
N VAL A 469 -14.27 26.08 7.44
CA VAL A 469 -14.18 26.08 8.91
C VAL A 469 -14.10 27.51 9.41
N THR A 470 -14.87 27.80 10.45
CA THR A 470 -14.75 29.07 11.19
C THR A 470 -13.91 28.83 12.43
N ILE A 471 -12.78 29.52 12.53
CA ILE A 471 -11.91 29.51 13.71
C ILE A 471 -12.37 30.69 14.60
N PRO A 472 -12.81 30.44 15.84
CA PRO A 472 -13.31 31.49 16.72
C PRO A 472 -12.20 32.36 17.30
N ASP A 473 -12.57 33.59 17.73
CA ASP A 473 -11.66 34.59 18.32
C ASP A 473 -11.02 34.17 19.67
N SER A 474 -11.38 33.01 20.19
CA SER A 474 -10.75 32.42 21.37
C SER A 474 -9.48 31.64 21.05
N VAL A 475 -9.29 31.23 19.77
CA VAL A 475 -8.14 30.41 19.35
C VAL A 475 -6.90 31.27 19.20
N THR A 476 -5.83 30.90 19.90
CA THR A 476 -4.55 31.61 19.89
C THR A 476 -3.46 30.89 19.09
N GLU A 477 -3.62 29.58 18.86
CA GLU A 477 -2.63 28.74 18.18
C GLU A 477 -3.31 27.73 17.26
N ILE A 478 -2.77 27.60 16.03
CA ILE A 478 -3.08 26.54 15.08
C ILE A 478 -1.88 25.59 15.06
N GLY A 479 -2.08 24.33 15.48
CA GLY A 479 -1.03 23.34 15.66
C GLY A 479 -0.40 22.86 14.34
N GLU A 480 0.69 22.11 14.46
CA GLU A 480 1.38 21.46 13.32
C GLU A 480 0.42 20.56 12.57
N SER A 481 0.40 20.66 11.22
CA SER A 481 -0.44 19.83 10.34
C SER A 481 -1.95 19.90 10.67
N ALA A 482 -2.42 20.92 11.39
CA ALA A 482 -3.79 20.97 11.92
C ALA A 482 -4.86 20.80 10.85
N PHE A 483 -4.67 21.34 9.64
CA PHE A 483 -5.54 21.20 8.47
C PHE A 483 -4.81 20.62 7.26
N ARG A 484 -3.74 19.88 7.50
CA ARG A 484 -2.97 19.25 6.43
C ARG A 484 -3.89 18.35 5.58
N GLU A 485 -3.71 18.39 4.25
CA GLU A 485 -4.50 17.58 3.31
C GLU A 485 -6.04 17.78 3.41
N CYS A 486 -6.49 18.91 3.92
CA CYS A 486 -7.88 19.33 3.80
C CYS A 486 -8.16 19.81 2.37
N ILE A 487 -8.12 18.90 1.41
CA ILE A 487 -8.17 19.21 -0.03
C ILE A 487 -9.47 19.91 -0.46
N GLY A 488 -10.56 19.71 0.28
CA GLY A 488 -11.85 20.35 0.04
C GLY A 488 -11.97 21.75 0.58
N LEU A 489 -11.02 22.21 1.44
CA LEU A 489 -11.08 23.50 2.12
C LEU A 489 -10.84 24.65 1.12
N THR A 490 -11.89 25.40 0.81
CA THR A 490 -11.82 26.48 -0.19
C THR A 490 -11.50 27.85 0.43
N SER A 491 -11.83 28.04 1.70
CA SER A 491 -11.58 29.26 2.44
C SER A 491 -11.44 29.00 3.94
N VAL A 492 -10.61 29.77 4.60
CA VAL A 492 -10.46 29.81 6.06
C VAL A 492 -10.22 31.23 6.49
N THR A 493 -10.89 31.65 7.56
CA THR A 493 -10.63 32.92 8.22
C THR A 493 -9.80 32.65 9.48
N ILE A 494 -8.62 33.26 9.55
CA ILE A 494 -7.75 33.21 10.73
C ILE A 494 -8.08 34.46 11.57
N PRO A 495 -8.55 34.30 12.82
CA PRO A 495 -8.95 35.44 13.64
C PRO A 495 -7.74 36.20 14.22
N ASN A 496 -8.00 37.46 14.66
CA ASN A 496 -6.99 38.34 15.26
C ASN A 496 -6.48 37.88 16.66
N SER A 497 -6.91 36.75 17.13
CA SER A 497 -6.40 36.10 18.34
C SER A 497 -5.24 35.16 18.07
N VAL A 498 -5.12 34.66 16.84
CA VAL A 498 -4.07 33.68 16.47
C VAL A 498 -2.73 34.38 16.39
N THR A 499 -1.77 33.88 17.17
CA THR A 499 -0.40 34.40 17.20
C THR A 499 0.58 33.45 16.47
N LYS A 500 0.23 32.17 16.37
CA LYS A 500 1.08 31.13 15.77
C LYS A 500 0.33 30.24 14.80
N ILE A 501 0.94 30.01 13.63
CA ILE A 501 0.54 29.02 12.62
C ILE A 501 1.64 27.98 12.53
N GLY A 502 1.34 26.74 12.93
CA GLY A 502 2.31 25.64 13.01
C GLY A 502 2.79 25.13 11.65
N ARG A 503 3.83 24.33 11.70
CA ARG A 503 4.44 23.69 10.53
C ARG A 503 3.38 22.90 9.76
N MET A 504 3.38 23.03 8.44
CA MET A 504 2.44 22.30 7.56
C MET A 504 0.95 22.50 7.93
N ALA A 505 0.58 23.56 8.67
CA ALA A 505 -0.77 23.71 9.21
C ALA A 505 -1.87 23.64 8.14
N PHE A 506 -1.60 24.12 6.92
CA PHE A 506 -2.48 24.07 5.74
C PHE A 506 -1.79 23.41 4.53
N TYR A 507 -0.79 22.57 4.79
CA TYR A 507 -0.06 21.87 3.74
C TYR A 507 -1.00 21.02 2.88
N GLU A 508 -0.90 21.11 1.56
CA GLU A 508 -1.74 20.37 0.61
C GLU A 508 -3.25 20.67 0.74
N CYS A 509 -3.62 21.88 1.19
CA CYS A 509 -4.97 22.40 1.07
C CYS A 509 -5.19 22.90 -0.37
N VAL A 510 -5.27 21.96 -1.32
CA VAL A 510 -5.28 22.29 -2.75
C VAL A 510 -6.47 23.14 -3.18
N GLY A 511 -7.61 23.05 -2.48
CA GLY A 511 -8.80 23.87 -2.75
C GLY A 511 -8.72 25.31 -2.25
N LEU A 512 -7.72 25.65 -1.39
CA LEU A 512 -7.62 26.96 -0.77
C LEU A 512 -7.22 28.03 -1.78
N THR A 513 -8.08 29.03 -2.01
CA THR A 513 -7.86 30.07 -3.03
C THR A 513 -7.31 31.38 -2.46
N ASN A 514 -7.64 31.69 -1.21
CA ASN A 514 -7.30 32.96 -0.57
C ASN A 514 -6.91 32.73 0.89
N ILE A 515 -5.97 33.51 1.40
CA ILE A 515 -5.61 33.54 2.81
C ILE A 515 -5.31 34.97 3.25
N THR A 516 -5.82 35.34 4.43
CA THR A 516 -5.47 36.59 5.11
C THR A 516 -4.72 36.24 6.38
N ILE A 517 -3.53 36.82 6.55
CA ILE A 517 -2.71 36.72 7.76
C ILE A 517 -3.02 37.94 8.63
N PRO A 518 -3.63 37.76 9.82
CA PRO A 518 -4.02 38.87 10.67
C PRO A 518 -2.83 39.54 11.33
N ASN A 519 -3.11 40.72 11.93
CA ASN A 519 -2.08 41.53 12.59
C ASN A 519 -1.43 40.85 13.81
N SER A 520 -2.12 39.93 14.44
CA SER A 520 -1.67 39.17 15.64
C SER A 520 -0.64 38.10 15.35
N VAL A 521 -0.58 37.57 14.11
CA VAL A 521 0.32 36.48 13.77
C VAL A 521 1.77 36.97 13.74
N THR A 522 2.56 36.41 14.65
CA THR A 522 4.00 36.73 14.77
C THR A 522 4.91 35.55 14.45
N ASP A 523 4.34 34.32 14.31
CA ASP A 523 5.08 33.10 14.01
C ASP A 523 4.33 32.27 12.96
N ILE A 524 4.94 32.12 11.80
CA ILE A 524 4.49 31.22 10.72
C ILE A 524 5.62 30.25 10.43
N ASP A 525 5.39 29.00 10.78
CA ASP A 525 6.36 27.95 10.54
C ASP A 525 6.53 27.63 9.04
N ASN A 526 7.67 27.04 8.70
CA ASN A 526 7.96 26.62 7.35
C ASN A 526 6.91 25.63 6.84
N GLU A 527 6.68 25.64 5.54
CA GLU A 527 5.76 24.72 4.83
C GLU A 527 4.28 24.91 5.23
N ALA A 528 3.92 25.94 6.03
CA ALA A 528 2.55 26.11 6.53
C ALA A 528 1.49 26.09 5.40
N PHE A 529 1.79 26.64 4.22
CA PHE A 529 0.91 26.72 3.05
C PHE A 529 1.49 26.07 1.79
N CYS A 530 2.50 25.21 1.93
CA CYS A 530 3.07 24.51 0.78
C CYS A 530 2.02 23.60 0.11
N LYS A 531 2.13 23.39 -1.19
CA LYS A 531 1.19 22.60 -2.01
C LYS A 531 -0.24 23.11 -2.05
N CYS A 532 -0.52 24.33 -1.64
CA CYS A 532 -1.81 24.96 -1.88
C CYS A 532 -1.90 25.43 -3.34
N THR A 533 -2.08 24.51 -4.28
CA THR A 533 -1.89 24.76 -5.72
C THR A 533 -2.88 25.75 -6.31
N GLU A 534 -4.07 25.89 -5.71
CA GLU A 534 -5.08 26.87 -6.12
C GLU A 534 -4.93 28.23 -5.43
N LEU A 535 -4.00 28.35 -4.47
CA LEU A 535 -3.80 29.62 -3.74
C LEU A 535 -3.36 30.71 -4.73
N ALA A 536 -4.16 31.76 -4.79
CA ALA A 536 -4.00 32.83 -5.76
C ALA A 536 -3.85 34.21 -5.09
N ASN A 537 -4.34 34.34 -3.86
CA ASN A 537 -4.36 35.62 -3.16
C ASN A 537 -3.89 35.44 -1.71
N ILE A 538 -2.83 36.18 -1.36
CA ILE A 538 -2.26 36.24 0.00
C ILE A 538 -2.23 37.68 0.43
N VAL A 539 -2.90 37.99 1.54
CA VAL A 539 -2.95 39.32 2.13
C VAL A 539 -2.44 39.24 3.56
N VAL A 540 -1.55 40.11 3.92
CA VAL A 540 -1.15 40.35 5.33
C VAL A 540 -1.76 41.69 5.80
N ASP A 541 -2.38 41.68 6.99
CA ASP A 541 -2.95 42.86 7.59
C ASP A 541 -1.88 43.96 7.69
N GLU A 542 -2.23 45.21 7.33
CA GLU A 542 -1.31 46.34 7.30
C GLU A 542 -0.68 46.66 8.66
N ASN A 543 -1.39 46.32 9.76
CA ASN A 543 -0.93 46.53 11.13
C ASN A 543 -0.09 45.35 11.67
N ASN A 544 0.13 44.26 10.88
CA ASN A 544 1.01 43.19 11.32
C ASN A 544 2.43 43.74 11.50
N THR A 545 3.04 43.44 12.64
CA THR A 545 4.37 43.98 13.00
C THR A 545 5.55 43.19 12.47
N VAL A 546 5.33 41.93 12.08
CA VAL A 546 6.38 40.99 11.66
C VAL A 546 6.39 40.79 10.16
N TYR A 547 5.21 40.65 9.58
CA TYR A 547 5.03 40.31 8.17
C TYR A 547 4.30 41.43 7.41
N ASP A 548 4.42 41.41 6.10
CA ASP A 548 3.61 42.23 5.19
C ASP A 548 3.41 41.53 3.83
N SER A 549 2.51 42.08 3.03
CA SER A 549 2.29 41.76 1.61
C SER A 549 2.35 43.02 0.78
N ARG A 550 3.44 43.81 0.98
CA ARG A 550 3.66 45.11 0.32
C ARG A 550 3.46 45.03 -1.20
N ASP A 551 3.05 46.15 -1.79
CA ASP A 551 2.82 46.25 -3.23
C ASP A 551 1.76 45.25 -3.77
N ASN A 552 0.88 44.73 -2.90
CA ASN A 552 -0.10 43.69 -3.23
C ASN A 552 0.56 42.46 -3.87
N CYS A 553 1.72 42.05 -3.33
CA CYS A 553 2.61 41.06 -3.96
C CYS A 553 2.09 39.62 -3.93
N ASN A 554 0.95 39.33 -3.30
CA ASN A 554 0.43 37.98 -3.09
C ASN A 554 1.47 37.04 -2.46
N ALA A 555 2.20 37.51 -1.46
CA ALA A 555 3.21 36.77 -0.72
C ALA A 555 3.27 37.26 0.73
N VAL A 556 3.89 36.44 1.59
CA VAL A 556 4.28 36.89 2.94
C VAL A 556 5.75 37.23 2.95
N ILE A 557 6.05 38.45 3.35
CA ILE A 557 7.42 38.95 3.46
C ILE A 557 7.68 39.27 4.94
N GLU A 558 8.79 38.79 5.47
CA GLU A 558 9.28 39.12 6.80
C GLU A 558 9.92 40.52 6.79
N LYS A 559 9.40 41.45 7.56
CA LYS A 559 9.74 42.90 7.50
C LYS A 559 11.20 43.20 7.87
N ASN A 560 11.73 42.54 8.90
CA ASN A 560 13.08 42.78 9.42
C ASN A 560 14.20 42.29 8.52
N THR A 561 13.96 41.20 7.74
CA THR A 561 14.95 40.57 6.87
C THR A 561 14.71 40.84 5.39
N ASN A 562 13.53 41.38 5.02
CA ASN A 562 13.04 41.44 3.65
C ASN A 562 13.07 40.07 2.91
N LYS A 563 12.86 39.00 3.66
CA LYS A 563 12.80 37.63 3.14
C LYS A 563 11.38 37.32 2.71
N LEU A 564 11.20 36.86 1.48
CA LEU A 564 9.94 36.25 1.05
C LEU A 564 9.82 34.88 1.70
N VAL A 565 8.85 34.70 2.60
CA VAL A 565 8.64 33.48 3.40
C VAL A 565 7.87 32.45 2.61
N PHE A 566 6.72 32.82 2.04
CA PHE A 566 5.98 31.98 1.08
C PHE A 566 5.18 32.84 0.10
N GLY A 567 4.95 32.30 -1.07
CA GLY A 567 4.17 32.90 -2.15
C GLY A 567 3.13 31.93 -2.73
N CYS A 568 2.47 32.37 -3.78
CA CYS A 568 1.42 31.62 -4.48
C CYS A 568 1.55 31.77 -6.00
N LYS A 569 0.61 31.20 -6.76
CA LYS A 569 0.65 31.23 -8.24
C LYS A 569 0.64 32.63 -8.86
N ASN A 570 0.12 33.63 -8.15
CA ASN A 570 0.02 35.01 -8.61
C ASN A 570 1.03 35.98 -7.95
N THR A 571 2.07 35.45 -7.31
CA THR A 571 3.06 36.29 -6.60
C THR A 571 3.85 37.17 -7.57
N THR A 572 4.00 38.42 -7.23
CA THR A 572 4.98 39.35 -7.77
C THR A 572 6.01 39.71 -6.69
N ILE A 573 7.30 39.50 -6.95
CA ILE A 573 8.33 39.74 -5.94
C ILE A 573 8.68 41.25 -5.93
N PRO A 574 8.48 42.01 -4.82
CA PRO A 574 8.84 43.43 -4.73
C PRO A 574 10.35 43.68 -4.84
N ASN A 575 10.71 44.84 -5.36
CA ASN A 575 12.10 45.20 -5.61
C ASN A 575 12.99 45.40 -4.35
N ASN A 576 12.41 45.32 -3.17
CA ASN A 576 13.15 45.42 -1.91
C ASN A 576 13.28 44.06 -1.18
N VAL A 577 12.80 42.99 -1.78
CA VAL A 577 13.03 41.62 -1.28
C VAL A 577 14.50 41.24 -1.51
N THR A 578 15.18 40.79 -0.45
CA THR A 578 16.61 40.49 -0.49
C THR A 578 16.91 39.01 -0.58
N SER A 579 15.95 38.12 -0.21
CA SER A 579 16.08 36.67 -0.32
C SER A 579 14.73 36.00 -0.49
N ILE A 580 14.75 34.86 -1.20
CA ILE A 580 13.63 33.94 -1.31
C ILE A 580 13.86 32.83 -0.28
N GLY A 581 12.89 32.60 0.61
CA GLY A 581 12.97 31.65 1.71
C GLY A 581 13.02 30.19 1.27
N ASP A 582 13.35 29.32 2.20
CA ASP A 582 13.24 27.88 2.01
C ASP A 582 11.78 27.51 1.74
N THR A 583 11.54 26.62 0.80
CA THR A 583 10.20 26.11 0.40
C THR A 583 9.19 27.21 -0.02
N ALA A 584 9.63 28.42 -0.30
CA ALA A 584 8.74 29.58 -0.53
C ALA A 584 7.67 29.36 -1.60
N PHE A 585 7.95 28.57 -2.65
CA PHE A 585 7.01 28.17 -3.71
C PHE A 585 6.98 26.64 -3.89
N PHE A 586 7.26 25.89 -2.82
CA PHE A 586 7.35 24.43 -2.89
C PHE A 586 6.06 23.81 -3.46
N GLU A 587 6.21 23.08 -4.56
CA GLU A 587 5.11 22.46 -5.35
C GLU A 587 3.97 23.44 -5.73
N CYS A 588 4.31 24.71 -5.97
CA CYS A 588 3.39 25.69 -6.51
C CYS A 588 3.21 25.42 -8.02
N THR A 589 2.48 24.36 -8.37
CA THR A 589 2.32 23.90 -9.76
C THR A 589 1.58 24.87 -10.66
N GLY A 590 0.77 25.76 -10.09
CA GLY A 590 0.06 26.83 -10.79
C GLY A 590 0.93 28.06 -11.12
N LEU A 591 2.17 28.16 -10.59
CA LEU A 591 3.10 29.25 -10.90
C LEU A 591 3.67 29.05 -12.30
N THR A 592 3.28 29.90 -13.26
CA THR A 592 3.70 29.77 -14.67
C THR A 592 4.93 30.61 -15.01
N SER A 593 5.08 31.76 -14.35
CA SER A 593 6.24 32.63 -14.51
C SER A 593 6.46 33.47 -13.24
N ILE A 594 7.71 33.83 -12.97
CA ILE A 594 8.06 34.71 -11.87
C ILE A 594 9.31 35.51 -12.22
N THR A 595 9.31 36.78 -11.89
CA THR A 595 10.46 37.67 -12.04
C THR A 595 11.17 37.81 -10.70
N ILE A 596 12.44 37.46 -10.62
CA ILE A 596 13.29 37.67 -9.44
C ILE A 596 13.96 39.03 -9.59
N PRO A 597 13.71 39.99 -8.69
CA PRO A 597 14.31 41.34 -8.80
C PRO A 597 15.80 41.33 -8.47
N SER A 598 16.51 42.36 -8.94
CA SER A 598 17.96 42.52 -8.73
C SER A 598 18.38 42.78 -7.27
N SER A 599 17.42 42.95 -6.37
CA SER A 599 17.68 43.02 -4.93
C SER A 599 17.92 41.66 -4.28
N VAL A 600 17.47 40.53 -4.92
CA VAL A 600 17.60 39.21 -4.37
C VAL A 600 19.04 38.68 -4.53
N THR A 601 19.64 38.29 -3.39
CA THR A 601 21.02 37.80 -3.32
C THR A 601 21.09 36.28 -3.10
N SER A 602 20.02 35.66 -2.59
CA SER A 602 19.98 34.21 -2.33
C SER A 602 18.59 33.61 -2.55
N ILE A 603 18.59 32.36 -3.01
CA ILE A 603 17.39 31.52 -3.19
C ILE A 603 17.53 30.32 -2.28
N GLY A 604 16.55 30.10 -1.41
CA GLY A 604 16.55 29.09 -0.35
C GLY A 604 16.41 27.66 -0.83
N ASN A 605 16.50 26.73 0.11
CA ASN A 605 16.35 25.31 -0.16
C ASN A 605 14.94 25.00 -0.65
N SER A 606 14.82 24.18 -1.68
CA SER A 606 13.53 23.77 -2.27
C SER A 606 12.59 24.93 -2.61
N ALA A 607 13.11 26.14 -2.79
CA ALA A 607 12.29 27.34 -2.95
C ALA A 607 11.30 27.25 -4.13
N PHE A 608 11.68 26.59 -5.23
CA PHE A 608 10.84 26.33 -6.41
C PHE A 608 10.69 24.83 -6.72
N SER A 609 11.08 23.95 -5.79
CA SER A 609 10.99 22.52 -6.02
C SER A 609 9.56 22.10 -6.35
N GLY A 610 9.37 21.29 -7.42
CA GLY A 610 8.07 20.84 -7.87
C GLY A 610 7.20 21.90 -8.56
N CYS A 611 7.73 23.07 -8.91
CA CYS A 611 7.02 24.08 -9.70
C CYS A 611 6.91 23.60 -11.18
N THR A 612 6.12 22.57 -11.42
CA THR A 612 5.99 21.93 -12.75
C THR A 612 5.36 22.82 -13.80
N GLY A 613 4.57 23.82 -13.39
CA GLY A 613 3.96 24.80 -14.31
C GLY A 613 4.90 25.94 -14.72
N LEU A 614 6.05 26.10 -14.06
CA LEU A 614 6.98 27.20 -14.31
C LEU A 614 7.69 27.00 -15.65
N THR A 615 7.38 27.86 -16.62
CA THR A 615 7.92 27.75 -18.00
C THR A 615 9.16 28.61 -18.21
N SER A 616 9.34 29.65 -17.42
CA SER A 616 10.51 30.53 -17.51
C SER A 616 10.84 31.17 -16.15
N ILE A 617 12.13 31.31 -15.88
CA ILE A 617 12.66 32.04 -14.75
C ILE A 617 14.03 32.63 -15.11
N THR A 618 14.27 33.85 -14.67
CA THR A 618 15.57 34.50 -14.83
C THR A 618 16.20 34.67 -13.45
N ILE A 619 17.42 34.19 -13.30
CA ILE A 619 18.25 34.41 -12.11
C ILE A 619 19.04 35.69 -12.32
N PRO A 620 18.82 36.75 -11.53
CA PRO A 620 19.53 38.02 -11.70
C PRO A 620 21.00 37.89 -11.24
N SER A 621 21.85 38.79 -11.80
CA SER A 621 23.29 38.84 -11.45
C SER A 621 23.59 39.23 -10.00
N SER A 622 22.60 39.57 -9.21
CA SER A 622 22.71 39.77 -7.77
C SER A 622 22.73 38.47 -6.96
N VAL A 623 22.21 37.37 -7.54
CA VAL A 623 22.15 36.09 -6.83
C VAL A 623 23.54 35.46 -6.74
N THR A 624 23.96 35.16 -5.52
CA THR A 624 25.25 34.51 -5.24
C THR A 624 25.11 33.07 -4.75
N ARG A 625 23.91 32.71 -4.25
CA ARG A 625 23.65 31.37 -3.70
C ARG A 625 22.32 30.80 -4.20
N ILE A 626 22.34 29.53 -4.60
CA ILE A 626 21.18 28.68 -4.88
C ILE A 626 21.20 27.51 -3.89
N GLY A 627 20.11 27.33 -3.15
CA GLY A 627 19.95 26.32 -2.11
C GLY A 627 19.83 24.89 -2.65
N ARG A 628 19.72 23.94 -1.72
CA ARG A 628 19.50 22.53 -2.01
C ARG A 628 18.14 22.34 -2.69
N SER A 629 18.10 21.48 -3.73
CA SER A 629 16.84 21.12 -4.44
C SER A 629 16.01 22.32 -4.91
N THR A 630 16.62 23.48 -5.11
CA THR A 630 15.85 24.73 -5.40
C THR A 630 14.94 24.60 -6.60
N PHE A 631 15.40 23.99 -7.71
CA PHE A 631 14.66 23.75 -8.95
C PHE A 631 14.44 22.26 -9.20
N TYR A 632 14.40 21.46 -8.14
CA TYR A 632 14.14 20.03 -8.24
C TYR A 632 12.76 19.80 -8.88
N GLU A 633 12.70 18.91 -9.88
CA GLU A 633 11.44 18.59 -10.62
C GLU A 633 10.71 19.81 -11.23
N CYS A 634 11.40 20.89 -11.57
CA CYS A 634 10.83 21.99 -12.36
C CYS A 634 10.70 21.56 -13.83
N THR A 635 9.84 20.61 -14.14
CA THR A 635 9.72 19.98 -15.46
C THR A 635 9.17 20.90 -16.55
N GLY A 636 8.51 22.00 -16.18
CA GLY A 636 8.03 23.02 -17.13
C GLY A 636 9.13 23.91 -17.71
N LEU A 637 10.28 24.05 -17.01
CA LEU A 637 11.41 24.83 -17.50
C LEU A 637 12.12 24.09 -18.62
N THR A 638 12.25 24.68 -19.79
CA THR A 638 13.04 24.13 -20.91
C THR A 638 14.52 24.47 -20.79
N SER A 639 14.82 25.62 -20.20
CA SER A 639 16.19 26.07 -19.95
C SER A 639 16.27 27.01 -18.77
N ILE A 640 17.46 27.12 -18.18
CA ILE A 640 17.80 28.13 -17.17
C ILE A 640 19.20 28.65 -17.41
N MET A 641 19.38 29.96 -17.18
CA MET A 641 20.70 30.61 -17.20
C MET A 641 21.19 30.80 -15.76
N ILE A 642 22.37 30.30 -15.45
CA ILE A 642 23.08 30.51 -14.18
C ILE A 642 24.12 31.59 -14.39
N PRO A 643 23.94 32.80 -13.82
CA PRO A 643 24.88 33.90 -14.00
C PRO A 643 26.20 33.65 -13.28
N SER A 644 27.22 34.35 -13.73
CA SER A 644 28.61 34.27 -13.19
C SER A 644 28.73 34.68 -11.72
N SER A 645 27.76 35.43 -11.23
CA SER A 645 27.63 35.82 -9.83
C SER A 645 27.35 34.66 -8.86
N VAL A 646 26.80 33.56 -9.36
CA VAL A 646 26.43 32.41 -8.50
C VAL A 646 27.70 31.63 -8.12
N THR A 647 28.17 31.87 -6.91
CA THR A 647 29.38 31.25 -6.35
C THR A 647 29.08 29.96 -5.58
N SER A 648 27.84 29.74 -5.15
CA SER A 648 27.44 28.56 -4.38
C SER A 648 26.14 27.95 -4.89
N ILE A 649 26.17 26.65 -5.19
CA ILE A 649 24.98 25.83 -5.47
C ILE A 649 25.03 24.59 -4.60
N ASP A 650 23.97 24.35 -3.84
CA ASP A 650 23.84 23.19 -2.98
C ASP A 650 23.37 21.94 -3.75
N SER A 651 23.34 20.79 -3.07
CA SER A 651 23.06 19.48 -3.64
C SER A 651 21.67 19.43 -4.32
N TRP A 652 21.60 18.73 -5.44
CA TRP A 652 20.36 18.42 -6.19
C TRP A 652 19.54 19.64 -6.62
N ALA A 653 20.16 20.79 -6.76
CA ALA A 653 19.46 22.02 -7.12
C ALA A 653 18.61 21.89 -8.40
N PHE A 654 18.99 20.99 -9.31
CA PHE A 654 18.31 20.69 -10.57
C PHE A 654 17.96 19.19 -10.71
N GLY A 655 17.79 18.47 -9.61
CA GLY A 655 17.42 17.06 -9.64
C GLY A 655 16.07 16.85 -10.37
N GLY A 656 15.89 15.68 -10.99
CA GLY A 656 14.69 15.35 -11.77
C GLY A 656 14.60 16.01 -13.16
N TRP A 657 15.60 16.82 -13.58
CA TRP A 657 15.64 17.37 -14.93
C TRP A 657 16.05 16.31 -15.95
N THR A 658 15.41 16.34 -17.12
CA THR A 658 15.57 15.37 -18.19
C THR A 658 16.49 15.89 -19.31
N SER A 659 16.83 15.05 -20.27
CA SER A 659 17.61 15.44 -21.47
C SER A 659 16.95 16.51 -22.37
N ASN A 660 15.66 16.77 -22.17
CA ASN A 660 14.93 17.81 -22.91
C ASN A 660 15.14 19.21 -22.31
N GLN A 661 15.89 19.32 -21.23
CA GLN A 661 16.12 20.57 -20.52
C GLN A 661 17.60 20.97 -20.58
N THR A 662 17.88 22.24 -20.50
CA THR A 662 19.23 22.78 -20.65
C THR A 662 19.60 23.71 -19.49
N ILE A 663 20.77 23.50 -18.88
CA ILE A 663 21.36 24.40 -17.91
C ILE A 663 22.51 25.14 -18.57
N ASN A 664 22.34 26.43 -18.75
CA ASN A 664 23.33 27.33 -19.32
C ASN A 664 24.10 28.01 -18.19
N CYS A 665 25.41 27.88 -18.14
CA CYS A 665 26.28 28.48 -17.15
C CYS A 665 27.18 29.53 -17.77
N GLU A 666 27.16 30.77 -17.30
CA GLU A 666 28.06 31.85 -17.76
C GLU A 666 29.53 31.60 -17.42
N VAL A 667 29.80 30.66 -16.55
CA VAL A 667 31.16 30.32 -16.05
C VAL A 667 31.68 29.01 -16.58
N SER A 668 33.01 28.88 -16.70
CA SER A 668 33.78 27.63 -16.87
C SER A 668 35.20 27.86 -16.37
N PRO A 669 35.75 26.96 -15.59
CA PRO A 669 35.18 25.72 -15.05
C PRO A 669 34.15 25.97 -13.93
N LYS A 670 33.54 24.88 -13.46
CA LYS A 670 32.58 24.89 -12.33
C LYS A 670 33.23 25.56 -11.10
N PRO A 671 32.58 26.55 -10.48
CA PRO A 671 33.07 27.20 -9.26
C PRO A 671 33.26 26.20 -8.09
N SER A 672 34.27 26.42 -7.27
CA SER A 672 34.60 25.54 -6.13
C SER A 672 33.50 25.48 -5.06
N GLY A 673 32.70 26.53 -4.93
CA GLY A 673 31.57 26.58 -3.99
C GLY A 673 30.33 25.79 -4.43
N TRP A 674 30.29 25.26 -5.66
CA TRP A 674 29.20 24.39 -6.09
C TRP A 674 29.45 22.99 -5.57
N LYS A 675 28.47 22.40 -4.84
CA LYS A 675 28.58 21.03 -4.31
C LYS A 675 28.85 20.03 -5.43
N ILE A 676 29.45 18.90 -5.09
CA ILE A 676 29.82 17.85 -6.07
C ILE A 676 28.57 17.29 -6.77
N ASN A 677 27.46 17.23 -6.06
CA ASN A 677 26.16 16.73 -6.52
C ASN A 677 25.12 17.86 -6.70
N TRP A 678 25.56 19.08 -7.07
CA TRP A 678 24.67 20.21 -7.34
C TRP A 678 23.60 19.89 -8.37
N ASN A 679 23.93 19.04 -9.36
CA ASN A 679 23.08 18.49 -10.41
C ASN A 679 22.83 16.99 -10.21
N GLY A 680 22.86 16.46 -9.00
CA GLY A 680 22.57 15.05 -8.71
C GLY A 680 21.18 14.66 -9.22
N SER A 681 21.03 13.47 -9.81
CA SER A 681 19.79 12.97 -10.44
C SER A 681 19.25 13.90 -11.55
N CYS A 682 20.15 14.59 -12.28
CA CYS A 682 19.83 15.52 -13.37
C CYS A 682 20.43 14.96 -14.67
N ASN A 683 19.58 14.82 -15.70
CA ASN A 683 19.98 14.39 -17.04
C ASN A 683 19.98 15.54 -18.06
N ALA A 684 19.80 16.78 -17.61
CA ALA A 684 19.79 17.98 -18.48
C ALA A 684 21.13 18.20 -19.14
N GLN A 685 21.12 18.79 -20.34
CA GLN A 685 22.33 19.26 -21.01
C GLN A 685 22.92 20.45 -20.24
N ILE A 686 24.25 20.44 -20.01
CA ILE A 686 24.94 21.55 -19.35
C ILE A 686 25.85 22.25 -20.36
N ASN A 687 25.60 23.54 -20.59
CA ASN A 687 26.39 24.40 -21.46
C ASN A 687 27.22 25.36 -20.61
N TRP A 688 28.53 25.24 -20.69
CA TRP A 688 29.48 26.12 -20.01
C TRP A 688 29.89 27.32 -20.90
N ASN A 689 30.21 28.45 -20.28
CA ASN A 689 30.51 29.72 -20.97
C ASN A 689 29.38 30.18 -21.90
N ALA A 690 28.13 29.88 -21.55
CA ALA A 690 26.96 30.37 -22.26
C ALA A 690 26.89 31.90 -22.13
N LYS A 691 26.54 32.59 -23.25
CA LYS A 691 26.39 34.06 -23.27
C LYS A 691 24.93 34.44 -23.40
#